data_6547c0813af3ed6864fbedd252c607ed
#
_entry.id   6547c0813af3ed6864fbedd252c607ed
#
_cell.length_a   1.000
_cell.length_b   1.000
_cell.length_c   1.000
_cell.angle_alpha   90.00
_cell.angle_beta   90.00
_cell.angle_gamma   90.00
#
_symmetry.space_group_name_H-M   'P 1'
#
loop_
_entity.id
_entity.type
_entity.pdbx_description
1 polymer ?
#
loop_
_entity_poly.entity_id
_entity_poly.type
_entity_poly.pdbx_seq_one_letter_code
_entity_poly.pdbx_strand_id
1 'polypeptide(L)'
;MIWDDKIGFGAAYYAEYHLQPRLEADLDLMASGGFNLIRVGESVWSTWEPREGEFDLDWLRPILDGAQARGIDVIIGTPTYAVPPWLRMAYPETTLHVATGVPKPYGMRQDVNYAHPKFRELAERVIRKIAERYADHPAVVGWQVDNEPGLSLIYNPDVFAAFVRWCQDRYGSVEAVNERWGLTYWSHRLTEWHELWVPEGNSTPSYDLAWRRHQAEVTHDMIRWQADLVRSLVPEHHLITTCIAANQPGQDVTVIGEPLDMVGANVYYASQLGLELPGTDELDPKGAPFWIRWSGPAYVQLLADVARGMKQAPFLVTETNATTIGFSADELVPWPGQQRQVVYLLLARGARMIEYWHWHTNRFGAETWWEGILGHNLRPGRSYRELSAVGHELAEHREVLAGLEPLSQVGLIVSAESRWGVEAQPPFHGQDDILGDKLAYEKSLATVYRGLFDAGVQTDIVSPAQLRDACDGDPVRLVARWPMLVGISLYIIGDADLNFLRRYVEAGGHLVWTPRSGMADEEAIVRAEIMPGALRNAAGVWYEESTSLLQPVAVTGLGGHGQWYAHCLIPEGAETLAGYDHPFLADYAAVTTHRHAKGRLTMLGCFPDRTLSGALGRWVAAESLPVDPWRAAVGPTQSHLACRTAEGRSLHLIHNWSWQPSRYVLPASVTPLGADTSFLSGQPIELGAWDVQIFLEKGETS
;
A
#
# COMPACT_ATOMS: atom_id res chain seq x y z
N MET A 1 -4.13 -0.46 -23.14
CA MET A 1 -2.91 -0.07 -22.38
C MET A 1 -1.77 -1.01 -22.75
N ILE A 2 -0.53 -0.68 -22.44
CA ILE A 2 0.65 -1.39 -22.96
C ILE A 2 0.76 -2.86 -22.53
N TRP A 3 0.16 -3.25 -21.41
CA TRP A 3 0.12 -4.63 -20.90
C TRP A 3 -1.30 -5.18 -20.74
N ASP A 4 -2.22 -4.85 -21.64
CA ASP A 4 -3.56 -5.44 -21.62
C ASP A 4 -3.55 -6.90 -22.08
N ASP A 5 -2.60 -7.26 -22.94
CA ASP A 5 -2.45 -8.59 -23.56
C ASP A 5 -1.20 -9.37 -23.10
N LYS A 6 -0.38 -8.78 -22.22
CA LYS A 6 0.81 -9.42 -21.66
C LYS A 6 1.07 -8.94 -20.22
N ILE A 7 1.92 -9.67 -19.51
CA ILE A 7 2.38 -9.29 -18.17
C ILE A 7 3.81 -8.78 -18.29
N GLY A 8 4.06 -7.59 -17.75
CA GLY A 8 5.43 -7.10 -17.57
C GLY A 8 6.13 -7.94 -16.49
N PHE A 9 7.25 -8.57 -16.80
CA PHE A 9 8.02 -9.37 -15.87
C PHE A 9 9.51 -9.07 -16.04
N GLY A 10 10.12 -8.43 -15.03
CA GLY A 10 11.43 -7.88 -15.18
C GLY A 10 12.14 -7.46 -13.91
N ALA A 11 13.14 -6.61 -14.05
CA ALA A 11 13.94 -6.11 -12.94
C ALA A 11 14.49 -4.71 -13.23
N ALA A 12 14.78 -3.95 -12.16
CA ALA A 12 15.63 -2.78 -12.23
C ALA A 12 17.04 -3.20 -12.68
N TYR A 13 17.60 -2.49 -13.66
CA TYR A 13 18.88 -2.84 -14.29
C TYR A 13 19.83 -1.65 -14.35
N TYR A 14 20.99 -1.80 -13.72
CA TYR A 14 22.02 -0.75 -13.61
C TYR A 14 23.36 -1.26 -14.14
N ALA A 15 23.53 -1.27 -15.46
CA ALA A 15 24.80 -1.64 -16.12
C ALA A 15 25.96 -0.76 -15.62
N GLU A 16 25.67 0.50 -15.29
CA GLU A 16 26.61 1.50 -14.81
C GLU A 16 27.12 1.24 -13.36
N TYR A 17 26.46 0.36 -12.61
CA TYR A 17 26.94 -0.06 -11.27
C TYR A 17 27.96 -1.20 -11.35
N HIS A 18 28.30 -1.71 -12.56
CA HIS A 18 29.26 -2.78 -12.72
C HIS A 18 30.61 -2.33 -13.26
N LEU A 19 31.67 -2.80 -12.58
CA LEU A 19 33.06 -2.51 -12.97
C LEU A 19 33.52 -3.22 -14.25
N GLN A 20 32.76 -4.23 -14.71
CA GLN A 20 33.07 -5.01 -15.90
C GLN A 20 31.88 -5.03 -16.87
N PRO A 21 32.12 -4.86 -18.17
CA PRO A 21 31.07 -4.94 -19.17
C PRO A 21 30.39 -6.32 -19.17
N ARG A 22 29.07 -6.34 -18.99
CA ARG A 22 28.26 -7.58 -18.94
C ARG A 22 26.99 -7.49 -19.79
N LEU A 23 26.73 -6.35 -20.42
CA LEU A 23 25.45 -6.01 -21.03
C LEU A 23 24.85 -7.15 -21.87
N GLU A 24 25.65 -7.67 -22.85
CA GLU A 24 25.16 -8.75 -23.74
C GLU A 24 24.80 -10.01 -22.95
N ALA A 25 25.66 -10.42 -22.00
CA ALA A 25 25.40 -11.60 -21.17
C ALA A 25 24.17 -11.45 -20.28
N ASP A 26 23.94 -10.26 -19.72
CA ASP A 26 22.81 -9.99 -18.87
C ASP A 26 21.50 -9.97 -19.69
N LEU A 27 21.48 -9.28 -20.82
CA LEU A 27 20.32 -9.26 -21.69
C LEU A 27 19.99 -10.65 -22.29
N ASP A 28 21.02 -11.45 -22.61
CA ASP A 28 20.82 -12.85 -23.05
C ASP A 28 20.21 -13.71 -21.92
N LEU A 29 20.68 -13.54 -20.70
CA LEU A 29 20.10 -14.22 -19.54
C LEU A 29 18.66 -13.77 -19.26
N MET A 30 18.36 -12.48 -19.39
CA MET A 30 17.00 -11.97 -19.26
C MET A 30 16.07 -12.59 -20.29
N ALA A 31 16.42 -12.49 -21.58
CA ALA A 31 15.60 -13.03 -22.67
C ALA A 31 15.42 -14.54 -22.54
N SER A 32 16.50 -15.30 -22.28
CA SER A 32 16.42 -16.74 -22.08
C SER A 32 15.68 -17.17 -20.82
N GLY A 33 15.56 -16.29 -19.83
CA GLY A 33 14.82 -16.52 -18.58
C GLY A 33 13.37 -16.05 -18.62
N GLY A 34 12.86 -15.61 -19.77
CA GLY A 34 11.47 -15.13 -19.88
C GLY A 34 11.21 -13.74 -19.27
N PHE A 35 12.27 -12.99 -18.97
CA PHE A 35 12.14 -11.59 -18.55
C PHE A 35 11.95 -10.71 -19.79
N ASN A 36 10.92 -9.89 -19.79
CA ASN A 36 10.50 -9.08 -20.92
C ASN A 36 10.52 -7.57 -20.65
N LEU A 37 11.07 -7.16 -19.50
CA LEU A 37 11.06 -5.77 -19.05
C LEU A 37 12.32 -5.44 -18.25
N ILE A 38 12.83 -4.21 -18.42
CA ILE A 38 13.82 -3.60 -17.51
C ILE A 38 13.45 -2.15 -17.23
N ARG A 39 13.80 -1.68 -16.03
CA ARG A 39 13.79 -0.26 -15.66
C ARG A 39 15.21 0.24 -15.53
N VAL A 40 15.49 1.45 -16.03
CA VAL A 40 16.84 2.01 -16.12
C VAL A 40 16.89 3.50 -15.82
N GLY A 41 17.98 3.99 -15.29
CA GLY A 41 18.40 5.41 -15.36
C GLY A 41 17.89 6.33 -14.26
N GLU A 42 17.00 5.90 -13.34
CA GLU A 42 16.40 6.77 -12.33
C GLU A 42 17.34 7.18 -11.19
N SER A 43 18.40 6.42 -10.93
CA SER A 43 19.29 6.65 -9.78
C SER A 43 20.58 7.40 -10.10
N VAL A 44 20.78 7.85 -11.35
CA VAL A 44 22.11 8.16 -11.85
C VAL A 44 22.21 9.52 -12.54
N TRP A 45 21.68 10.57 -11.94
CA TRP A 45 21.78 11.92 -12.48
C TRP A 45 23.23 12.33 -12.77
N SER A 46 24.19 11.98 -11.89
CA SER A 46 25.62 12.27 -12.15
C SER A 46 26.22 11.53 -13.34
N THR A 47 25.60 10.42 -13.80
CA THR A 47 25.98 9.75 -15.06
C THR A 47 25.40 10.51 -16.25
N TRP A 48 24.13 10.94 -16.16
CA TRP A 48 23.48 11.74 -17.19
C TRP A 48 24.13 13.13 -17.39
N GLU A 49 24.51 13.76 -16.29
CA GLU A 49 25.06 15.11 -16.24
C GLU A 49 26.21 15.15 -15.23
N PRO A 50 27.42 14.69 -15.61
CA PRO A 50 28.57 14.60 -14.70
C PRO A 50 29.06 15.97 -14.21
N ARG A 51 28.83 17.04 -14.98
CA ARG A 51 29.00 18.43 -14.56
C ARG A 51 27.82 19.26 -15.04
N GLU A 52 27.54 20.36 -14.39
CA GLU A 52 26.44 21.24 -14.77
C GLU A 52 26.52 21.63 -16.25
N GLY A 53 25.46 21.28 -17.01
CA GLY A 53 25.35 21.56 -18.43
C GLY A 53 26.14 20.65 -19.36
N GLU A 54 26.97 19.73 -18.84
CA GLU A 54 27.70 18.74 -19.62
C GLU A 54 26.94 17.40 -19.54
N PHE A 55 26.34 16.96 -20.66
CA PHE A 55 25.53 15.75 -20.70
C PHE A 55 26.29 14.61 -21.38
N ASP A 56 26.28 13.45 -20.74
CA ASP A 56 26.59 12.16 -21.37
C ASP A 56 25.29 11.36 -21.46
N LEU A 57 24.73 11.27 -22.65
CA LEU A 57 23.47 10.55 -22.89
C LEU A 57 23.70 9.20 -23.56
N ASP A 58 24.85 9.01 -24.19
CA ASP A 58 25.08 7.87 -25.10
C ASP A 58 25.34 6.54 -24.38
N TRP A 59 25.60 6.58 -23.06
CA TRP A 59 25.80 5.37 -22.25
C TRP A 59 24.57 4.45 -22.24
N LEU A 60 23.35 5.00 -22.31
CA LEU A 60 22.11 4.23 -22.30
C LEU A 60 21.81 3.59 -23.67
N ARG A 61 22.30 4.14 -24.77
CA ARG A 61 21.97 3.69 -26.13
C ARG A 61 22.24 2.19 -26.36
N PRO A 62 23.39 1.62 -25.97
CA PRO A 62 23.64 0.19 -26.12
C PRO A 62 22.66 -0.69 -25.32
N ILE A 63 22.19 -0.23 -24.16
CA ILE A 63 21.21 -0.94 -23.35
C ILE A 63 19.88 -1.02 -24.10
N LEU A 64 19.41 0.11 -24.64
CA LEU A 64 18.15 0.17 -25.38
C LEU A 64 18.20 -0.66 -26.67
N ASP A 65 19.29 -0.54 -27.47
CA ASP A 65 19.48 -1.31 -28.71
C ASP A 65 19.54 -2.83 -28.41
N GLY A 66 20.23 -3.22 -27.32
CA GLY A 66 20.35 -4.61 -26.90
C GLY A 66 19.03 -5.18 -26.39
N ALA A 67 18.25 -4.38 -25.64
CA ALA A 67 16.91 -4.73 -25.16
C ALA A 67 15.94 -4.93 -26.34
N GLN A 68 15.92 -3.98 -27.28
CA GLN A 68 15.11 -4.06 -28.50
C GLN A 68 15.42 -5.34 -29.33
N ALA A 69 16.69 -5.65 -29.49
CA ALA A 69 17.12 -6.83 -30.26
C ALA A 69 16.60 -8.15 -29.63
N ARG A 70 16.22 -8.14 -28.36
CA ARG A 70 15.73 -9.30 -27.60
C ARG A 70 14.26 -9.22 -27.23
N GLY A 71 13.54 -8.19 -27.67
CA GLY A 71 12.13 -8.00 -27.35
C GLY A 71 11.87 -7.68 -25.87
N ILE A 72 12.83 -7.01 -25.22
CA ILE A 72 12.73 -6.55 -23.84
C ILE A 72 12.25 -5.09 -23.84
N ASP A 73 11.13 -4.82 -23.20
CA ASP A 73 10.59 -3.47 -23.01
C ASP A 73 11.45 -2.70 -22.00
N VAL A 74 11.50 -1.37 -22.13
CA VAL A 74 12.28 -0.52 -21.23
C VAL A 74 11.42 0.60 -20.64
N ILE A 75 11.46 0.76 -19.32
CA ILE A 75 10.99 1.94 -18.60
C ILE A 75 12.22 2.80 -18.27
N ILE A 76 12.20 4.08 -18.65
CA ILE A 76 13.24 5.04 -18.26
C ILE A 76 12.76 5.81 -17.03
N GLY A 77 13.60 5.87 -15.99
CA GLY A 77 13.34 6.67 -14.81
C GLY A 77 13.93 8.07 -14.89
N THR A 78 13.22 9.07 -14.37
CA THR A 78 13.78 10.42 -14.17
C THR A 78 14.71 10.40 -12.95
N PRO A 79 15.93 10.97 -13.02
CA PRO A 79 16.93 10.79 -11.99
C PRO A 79 16.81 11.77 -10.81
N THR A 80 15.62 12.33 -10.57
CA THR A 80 15.39 13.52 -9.76
C THR A 80 15.56 13.30 -8.26
N TYR A 81 15.42 12.08 -7.77
CA TYR A 81 15.53 11.78 -6.34
C TYR A 81 16.97 11.59 -5.84
N ALA A 82 17.93 11.39 -6.74
CA ALA A 82 19.35 11.16 -6.45
C ALA A 82 20.21 12.25 -7.10
N VAL A 83 20.25 13.43 -6.46
CA VAL A 83 20.92 14.62 -7.00
C VAL A 83 22.44 14.48 -6.98
N PRO A 84 23.15 15.01 -8.01
CA PRO A 84 24.60 14.92 -8.09
C PRO A 84 25.31 15.87 -7.10
N PRO A 85 26.56 15.57 -6.70
CA PRO A 85 27.34 16.43 -5.79
C PRO A 85 27.49 17.87 -6.27
N TRP A 86 27.65 18.09 -7.58
CA TRP A 86 27.81 19.44 -8.13
C TRP A 86 26.56 20.31 -7.87
N LEU A 87 25.35 19.73 -7.98
CA LEU A 87 24.11 20.46 -7.70
C LEU A 87 24.06 20.89 -6.23
N ARG A 88 24.37 19.95 -5.33
CA ARG A 88 24.41 20.21 -3.89
C ARG A 88 25.40 21.32 -3.51
N MET A 89 26.54 21.36 -4.18
CA MET A 89 27.61 22.34 -3.91
C MET A 89 27.34 23.70 -4.55
N ALA A 90 26.80 23.73 -5.75
CA ALA A 90 26.53 24.98 -6.47
C ALA A 90 25.25 25.67 -5.97
N TYR A 91 24.26 24.90 -5.49
CA TYR A 91 22.93 25.38 -5.11
C TYR A 91 22.51 24.84 -3.73
N PRO A 92 23.25 25.18 -2.65
CA PRO A 92 22.99 24.68 -1.31
C PRO A 92 21.59 25.04 -0.78
N GLU A 93 20.94 26.06 -1.31
CA GLU A 93 19.57 26.47 -1.00
C GLU A 93 18.51 25.41 -1.42
N THR A 94 18.86 24.53 -2.36
CA THR A 94 17.99 23.42 -2.78
C THR A 94 18.00 22.25 -1.80
N THR A 95 18.85 22.29 -0.78
CA THR A 95 18.90 21.21 0.21
C THR A 95 17.66 21.17 1.06
N LEU A 96 17.14 19.96 1.29
CA LEU A 96 16.06 19.73 2.25
C LEU A 96 16.51 20.13 3.66
N HIS A 97 15.69 20.91 4.36
CA HIS A 97 15.84 21.17 5.80
C HIS A 97 14.99 20.21 6.59
N VAL A 98 15.56 19.62 7.63
CA VAL A 98 14.84 18.81 8.61
C VAL A 98 14.08 19.72 9.60
N ALA A 99 13.23 19.13 10.43
CA ALA A 99 12.34 19.85 11.36
C ALA A 99 13.05 20.90 12.26
N THR A 100 14.31 20.65 12.64
CA THR A 100 15.13 21.61 13.41
C THR A 100 15.63 22.81 12.60
N GLY A 101 15.28 22.91 11.31
CA GLY A 101 15.75 23.95 10.40
C GLY A 101 17.18 23.76 9.87
N VAL A 102 17.81 22.62 10.20
CA VAL A 102 19.17 22.30 9.73
C VAL A 102 19.11 21.62 8.36
N PRO A 103 19.96 22.02 7.40
CA PRO A 103 20.08 21.33 6.14
C PRO A 103 20.47 19.86 6.33
N LYS A 104 19.78 18.94 5.62
CA LYS A 104 20.10 17.50 5.65
C LYS A 104 21.50 17.27 5.08
N PRO A 105 22.36 16.45 5.74
CA PRO A 105 23.67 16.12 5.19
C PRO A 105 23.55 15.42 3.84
N TYR A 106 24.48 15.72 2.92
CA TYR A 106 24.58 15.01 1.65
C TYR A 106 25.12 13.59 1.85
N GLY A 107 24.64 12.65 1.05
CA GLY A 107 25.13 11.26 1.03
C GLY A 107 24.05 10.20 1.09
N MET A 108 22.80 10.62 1.27
CA MET A 108 21.61 9.77 1.09
C MET A 108 20.81 10.27 -0.11
N ARG A 109 19.84 9.49 -0.56
CA ARG A 109 18.85 9.93 -1.57
C ARG A 109 17.77 10.82 -0.92
N GLN A 110 17.04 11.59 -1.75
CA GLN A 110 15.93 12.45 -1.32
C GLN A 110 16.33 13.46 -0.22
N ASP A 111 17.45 14.13 -0.42
CA ASP A 111 17.95 15.20 0.45
C ASP A 111 17.80 16.59 -0.18
N VAL A 112 16.86 16.73 -1.10
CA VAL A 112 16.57 17.95 -1.85
C VAL A 112 15.16 18.50 -1.54
N ASN A 113 15.04 19.83 -1.50
CA ASN A 113 13.77 20.53 -1.53
C ASN A 113 13.23 20.56 -2.97
N TYR A 114 12.42 19.59 -3.33
CA TYR A 114 11.85 19.49 -4.68
C TYR A 114 10.77 20.54 -5.01
N ALA A 115 10.38 21.37 -4.04
CA ALA A 115 9.55 22.55 -4.29
C ALA A 115 10.39 23.75 -4.74
N HIS A 116 11.72 23.74 -4.54
CA HIS A 116 12.59 24.88 -4.84
C HIS A 116 12.69 25.15 -6.35
N PRO A 117 12.48 26.40 -6.84
CA PRO A 117 12.46 26.70 -8.28
C PRO A 117 13.74 26.31 -9.02
N LYS A 118 14.92 26.51 -8.39
CA LYS A 118 16.20 26.14 -9.01
C LYS A 118 16.34 24.62 -9.18
N PHE A 119 15.86 23.83 -8.20
CA PHE A 119 15.83 22.39 -8.37
C PHE A 119 14.95 21.98 -9.55
N ARG A 120 13.73 22.54 -9.63
CA ARG A 120 12.80 22.25 -10.75
C ARG A 120 13.37 22.64 -12.11
N GLU A 121 14.05 23.79 -12.21
CA GLU A 121 14.75 24.21 -13.43
C GLU A 121 15.78 23.17 -13.88
N LEU A 122 16.62 22.70 -12.96
CA LEU A 122 17.67 21.72 -13.27
C LEU A 122 17.10 20.34 -13.56
N ALA A 123 16.09 19.91 -12.81
CA ALA A 123 15.39 18.66 -13.03
C ALA A 123 14.64 18.64 -14.38
N GLU A 124 13.95 19.73 -14.74
CA GLU A 124 13.33 19.86 -16.06
C GLU A 124 14.37 19.75 -17.17
N ARG A 125 15.52 20.41 -17.01
CA ARG A 125 16.62 20.38 -18.00
C ARG A 125 17.10 18.95 -18.27
N VAL A 126 17.38 18.16 -17.22
CA VAL A 126 17.86 16.78 -17.40
C VAL A 126 16.77 15.88 -17.96
N ILE A 127 15.53 16.00 -17.50
CA ILE A 127 14.38 15.23 -18.01
C ILE A 127 14.19 15.49 -19.51
N ARG A 128 14.20 16.76 -19.94
CA ARG A 128 14.07 17.12 -21.35
C ARG A 128 15.19 16.51 -22.18
N LYS A 129 16.44 16.56 -21.73
CA LYS A 129 17.58 15.99 -22.44
C LYS A 129 17.44 14.48 -22.64
N ILE A 130 17.01 13.76 -21.62
CA ILE A 130 16.79 12.31 -21.69
C ILE A 130 15.61 11.99 -22.62
N ALA A 131 14.47 12.68 -22.45
CA ALA A 131 13.29 12.45 -23.26
C ALA A 131 13.51 12.79 -24.74
N GLU A 132 14.09 13.96 -25.06
CA GLU A 132 14.45 14.36 -26.44
C GLU A 132 15.36 13.34 -27.12
N ARG A 133 16.20 12.64 -26.36
CA ARG A 133 17.15 11.66 -26.90
C ARG A 133 16.54 10.29 -27.14
N TYR A 134 15.59 9.86 -26.28
CA TYR A 134 15.17 8.47 -26.20
C TYR A 134 13.67 8.19 -26.31
N ALA A 135 12.81 9.22 -26.32
CA ALA A 135 11.36 9.02 -26.36
C ALA A 135 10.90 8.19 -27.59
N ASP A 136 11.56 8.36 -28.73
CA ASP A 136 11.20 7.64 -29.96
C ASP A 136 11.92 6.28 -30.11
N HIS A 137 12.67 5.83 -29.10
CA HIS A 137 13.36 4.55 -29.19
C HIS A 137 12.38 3.38 -29.05
N PRO A 138 12.33 2.42 -29.97
CA PRO A 138 11.26 1.40 -29.99
C PRO A 138 11.24 0.44 -28.80
N ALA A 139 12.32 0.34 -28.04
CA ALA A 139 12.31 -0.43 -26.78
C ALA A 139 11.65 0.34 -25.63
N VAL A 140 11.54 1.68 -25.70
CA VAL A 140 11.01 2.50 -24.62
C VAL A 140 9.48 2.46 -24.67
N VAL A 141 8.89 1.98 -23.58
CA VAL A 141 7.45 1.79 -23.46
C VAL A 141 6.83 2.64 -22.36
N GLY A 142 7.64 3.22 -21.49
CA GLY A 142 7.14 4.00 -20.37
C GLY A 142 8.23 4.78 -19.62
N TRP A 143 7.76 5.58 -18.69
CA TRP A 143 8.57 6.49 -17.87
C TRP A 143 8.16 6.38 -16.41
N GLN A 144 9.14 6.22 -15.53
CA GLN A 144 8.96 6.37 -14.10
C GLN A 144 9.41 7.78 -13.69
N VAL A 145 8.50 8.60 -13.16
CA VAL A 145 8.85 9.90 -12.63
C VAL A 145 9.22 9.79 -11.16
N ASP A 146 10.42 10.27 -10.81
CA ASP A 146 10.98 10.19 -9.44
C ASP A 146 11.04 8.77 -8.87
N ASN A 147 11.31 8.64 -7.58
CA ASN A 147 11.32 7.34 -6.87
C ASN A 147 10.96 7.54 -5.39
N GLU A 148 10.00 6.76 -4.88
CA GLU A 148 9.52 6.75 -3.50
C GLU A 148 9.28 8.16 -2.91
N PRO A 149 8.46 9.00 -3.55
CA PRO A 149 8.30 10.40 -3.17
C PRO A 149 7.69 10.55 -1.77
N GLY A 150 8.04 11.67 -1.09
CA GLY A 150 7.46 11.99 0.22
C GLY A 150 8.14 11.32 1.42
N LEU A 151 9.34 10.74 1.25
CA LEU A 151 10.11 10.08 2.31
C LEU A 151 10.41 11.00 3.52
N SER A 152 10.52 12.30 3.28
CA SER A 152 10.78 13.29 4.33
C SER A 152 9.85 14.48 4.18
N LEU A 153 9.42 15.07 5.32
CA LEU A 153 8.78 16.37 5.31
C LEU A 153 9.86 17.47 5.07
N ILE A 154 9.48 18.51 4.35
CA ILE A 154 10.37 19.60 3.93
C ILE A 154 10.12 20.83 4.80
N TYR A 155 11.10 21.20 5.62
CA TYR A 155 10.98 22.32 6.54
C TYR A 155 11.75 23.57 6.09
N ASN A 156 12.01 23.70 4.80
CA ASN A 156 12.67 24.86 4.23
C ASN A 156 11.82 26.14 4.41
N PRO A 157 12.44 27.30 4.60
CA PRO A 157 11.72 28.56 4.81
C PRO A 157 10.76 28.94 3.67
N ASP A 158 11.09 28.61 2.42
CA ASP A 158 10.24 28.84 1.25
C ASP A 158 8.99 27.93 1.26
N VAL A 159 9.12 26.68 1.68
CA VAL A 159 8.00 25.74 1.85
C VAL A 159 7.11 26.17 3.01
N PHE A 160 7.71 26.64 4.12
CA PHE A 160 6.95 27.20 5.22
C PHE A 160 6.19 28.48 4.82
N ALA A 161 6.84 29.38 4.07
CA ALA A 161 6.15 30.56 3.54
C ALA A 161 5.01 30.21 2.57
N ALA A 162 5.14 29.11 1.81
CA ALA A 162 4.05 28.56 0.99
C ALA A 162 2.92 28.02 1.86
N PHE A 163 3.23 27.34 2.95
CA PHE A 163 2.22 26.88 3.92
C PHE A 163 1.43 28.03 4.54
N VAL A 164 2.09 29.14 4.90
CA VAL A 164 1.37 30.33 5.40
C VAL A 164 0.37 30.85 4.37
N ARG A 165 0.74 30.93 3.08
CA ARG A 165 -0.18 31.31 2.00
C ARG A 165 -1.31 30.29 1.85
N TRP A 166 -1.00 29.00 1.88
CA TRP A 166 -1.99 27.92 1.84
C TRP A 166 -3.03 28.06 2.98
N CYS A 167 -2.58 28.41 4.19
CA CYS A 167 -3.49 28.71 5.30
C CYS A 167 -4.37 29.95 5.02
N GLN A 168 -3.79 31.02 4.44
CA GLN A 168 -4.55 32.21 4.05
C GLN A 168 -5.68 31.88 3.06
N ASP A 169 -5.35 31.10 2.03
CA ASP A 169 -6.31 30.71 0.98
C ASP A 169 -7.41 29.79 1.53
N ARG A 170 -7.06 28.88 2.43
CA ARG A 170 -7.98 27.88 2.99
C ARG A 170 -8.90 28.45 4.07
N TYR A 171 -8.37 29.29 4.95
CA TYR A 171 -9.09 29.76 6.15
C TYR A 171 -9.58 31.21 6.04
N GLY A 172 -8.99 32.00 5.18
CA GLY A 172 -9.38 33.40 4.89
C GLY A 172 -8.97 34.40 5.95
N SER A 173 -8.99 34.07 7.23
CA SER A 173 -8.58 34.96 8.31
C SER A 173 -7.89 34.26 9.48
N VAL A 174 -7.11 35.01 10.25
CA VAL A 174 -6.43 34.52 11.46
C VAL A 174 -7.44 34.11 12.52
N GLU A 175 -8.58 34.83 12.62
CA GLU A 175 -9.67 34.51 13.55
C GLU A 175 -10.25 33.12 13.23
N ALA A 176 -10.46 32.79 11.96
CA ALA A 176 -10.95 31.48 11.55
C ALA A 176 -9.96 30.36 11.91
N VAL A 177 -8.65 30.60 11.75
CA VAL A 177 -7.62 29.63 12.18
C VAL A 177 -7.64 29.47 13.69
N ASN A 178 -7.69 30.57 14.46
CA ASN A 178 -7.75 30.53 15.92
C ASN A 178 -8.96 29.70 16.44
N GLU A 179 -10.11 29.85 15.79
CA GLU A 179 -11.32 29.15 16.15
C GLU A 179 -11.23 27.66 15.75
N ARG A 180 -10.89 27.37 14.48
CA ARG A 180 -10.88 26.02 13.94
C ARG A 180 -9.79 25.13 14.52
N TRP A 181 -8.65 25.72 14.92
CA TRP A 181 -7.54 24.96 15.52
C TRP A 181 -7.52 25.03 17.06
N GLY A 182 -8.42 25.80 17.68
CA GLY A 182 -8.49 25.93 19.13
C GLY A 182 -7.26 26.59 19.75
N LEU A 183 -6.67 27.61 19.09
CA LEU A 183 -5.38 28.22 19.44
C LEU A 183 -5.41 29.06 20.74
N THR A 184 -6.53 29.14 21.43
CA THR A 184 -6.58 29.68 22.81
C THR A 184 -5.84 28.78 23.80
N TYR A 185 -5.66 27.49 23.47
CA TYR A 185 -4.91 26.55 24.29
C TYR A 185 -3.42 26.93 24.35
N TRP A 186 -2.86 26.99 25.55
CA TRP A 186 -1.47 27.36 25.84
C TRP A 186 -1.00 28.68 25.18
N SER A 187 -1.91 29.64 25.02
CA SER A 187 -1.61 30.99 24.48
C SER A 187 -1.08 30.99 23.03
N HIS A 188 -1.52 30.06 22.21
CA HIS A 188 -1.13 29.97 20.79
C HIS A 188 -1.93 30.88 19.86
N ARG A 189 -2.89 31.66 20.41
CA ARG A 189 -3.76 32.54 19.61
C ARG A 189 -2.93 33.53 18.79
N LEU A 190 -3.17 33.52 17.48
CA LEU A 190 -2.55 34.41 16.51
C LEU A 190 -3.31 35.76 16.43
N THR A 191 -2.59 36.80 16.12
CA THR A 191 -3.13 38.11 15.74
C THR A 191 -2.82 38.46 14.28
N GLU A 192 -1.73 37.92 13.76
CA GLU A 192 -1.27 38.10 12.38
C GLU A 192 -0.69 36.80 11.80
N TRP A 193 -0.74 36.64 10.48
CA TRP A 193 -0.28 35.46 9.77
C TRP A 193 1.21 35.14 9.96
N HIS A 194 2.04 36.13 10.14
CA HIS A 194 3.48 35.96 10.34
C HIS A 194 3.86 35.36 11.71
N GLU A 195 2.91 35.24 12.62
CA GLU A 195 3.07 34.61 13.94
C GLU A 195 2.95 33.07 13.87
N LEU A 196 2.57 32.49 12.71
CA LEU A 196 2.65 31.05 12.51
C LEU A 196 4.09 30.57 12.67
N TRP A 197 4.28 29.43 13.29
CA TRP A 197 5.60 28.84 13.58
C TRP A 197 5.82 27.53 12.83
N VAL A 198 7.08 27.10 12.65
CA VAL A 198 7.40 25.80 12.08
C VAL A 198 6.84 24.70 12.99
N PRO A 199 6.01 23.77 12.50
CA PRO A 199 5.25 22.82 13.32
C PRO A 199 6.11 21.62 13.78
N GLU A 200 7.19 21.90 14.49
CA GLU A 200 8.02 20.89 15.16
C GLU A 200 7.70 20.86 16.65
N GLY A 201 7.44 19.67 17.19
CA GLY A 201 7.04 19.51 18.59
C GLY A 201 5.72 20.25 18.91
N ASN A 202 4.85 20.35 17.94
CA ASN A 202 3.60 21.10 18.03
C ASN A 202 2.60 20.40 18.97
N SER A 203 1.93 21.20 19.78
CA SER A 203 0.90 20.71 20.71
C SER A 203 -0.52 20.76 20.15
N THR A 204 -0.69 21.17 18.90
CA THR A 204 -1.99 21.41 18.28
C THR A 204 -2.23 20.42 17.12
N PRO A 205 -3.04 19.36 17.31
CA PRO A 205 -3.29 18.35 16.28
C PRO A 205 -3.83 18.91 14.97
N SER A 206 -4.69 19.91 15.03
CA SER A 206 -5.24 20.61 13.85
C SER A 206 -4.14 21.26 13.01
N TYR A 207 -3.14 21.85 13.67
CA TYR A 207 -1.99 22.44 13.01
C TYR A 207 -1.11 21.38 12.34
N ASP A 208 -0.82 20.28 13.05
CA ASP A 208 -0.06 19.17 12.49
C ASP A 208 -0.77 18.57 11.27
N LEU A 209 -2.09 18.42 11.35
CA LEU A 209 -2.90 17.95 10.22
C LEU A 209 -2.81 18.90 9.02
N ALA A 210 -2.95 20.21 9.24
CA ALA A 210 -2.82 21.21 8.19
C ALA A 210 -1.44 21.18 7.54
N TRP A 211 -0.37 21.05 8.35
CA TRP A 211 0.99 20.90 7.84
C TRP A 211 1.17 19.62 7.00
N ARG A 212 0.65 18.47 7.47
CA ARG A 212 0.72 17.19 6.74
C ARG A 212 -0.06 17.25 5.41
N ARG A 213 -1.23 17.90 5.38
CA ARG A 213 -1.98 18.17 4.14
C ARG A 213 -1.14 18.97 3.15
N HIS A 214 -0.56 20.08 3.59
CA HIS A 214 0.31 20.89 2.73
C HIS A 214 1.53 20.11 2.23
N GLN A 215 2.20 19.33 3.06
CA GLN A 215 3.33 18.49 2.66
C GLN A 215 2.93 17.43 1.62
N ALA A 216 1.78 16.82 1.78
CA ALA A 216 1.26 15.86 0.79
C ALA A 216 0.92 16.55 -0.54
N GLU A 217 0.34 17.76 -0.51
CA GLU A 217 0.11 18.57 -1.70
C GLU A 217 1.41 18.95 -2.41
N VAL A 218 2.47 19.30 -1.68
CA VAL A 218 3.80 19.60 -2.24
C VAL A 218 4.39 18.37 -2.94
N THR A 219 4.26 17.19 -2.33
CA THR A 219 4.70 15.92 -2.95
C THR A 219 3.89 15.58 -4.20
N HIS A 220 2.58 15.70 -4.11
CA HIS A 220 1.67 15.45 -5.23
C HIS A 220 1.92 16.40 -6.40
N ASP A 221 2.11 17.69 -6.12
CA ASP A 221 2.47 18.70 -7.12
C ASP A 221 3.80 18.38 -7.83
N MET A 222 4.79 17.89 -7.10
CA MET A 222 6.07 17.46 -7.68
C MET A 222 5.89 16.28 -8.64
N ILE A 223 5.11 15.26 -8.28
CA ILE A 223 4.83 14.12 -9.15
C ILE A 223 3.99 14.54 -10.36
N ARG A 224 2.95 15.35 -10.15
CA ARG A 224 2.11 15.90 -11.23
C ARG A 224 2.94 16.69 -12.23
N TRP A 225 3.77 17.61 -11.73
CA TRP A 225 4.64 18.42 -12.57
C TRP A 225 5.60 17.57 -13.43
N GLN A 226 6.23 16.55 -12.86
CA GLN A 226 7.11 15.65 -13.62
C GLN A 226 6.31 14.82 -14.64
N ALA A 227 5.15 14.28 -14.23
CA ALA A 227 4.30 13.50 -15.13
C ALA A 227 3.82 14.34 -16.33
N ASP A 228 3.35 15.57 -16.10
CA ASP A 228 2.91 16.48 -17.14
C ASP A 228 4.07 16.89 -18.07
N LEU A 229 5.25 17.16 -17.50
CA LEU A 229 6.45 17.44 -18.26
C LEU A 229 6.82 16.28 -19.18
N VAL A 230 6.94 15.06 -18.65
CA VAL A 230 7.27 13.88 -19.44
C VAL A 230 6.21 13.64 -20.52
N ARG A 231 4.92 13.71 -20.18
CA ARG A 231 3.80 13.55 -21.11
C ARG A 231 3.88 14.52 -22.29
N SER A 232 4.36 15.74 -22.07
CA SER A 232 4.56 16.75 -23.12
C SER A 232 5.70 16.44 -24.09
N LEU A 233 6.59 15.50 -23.75
CA LEU A 233 7.83 15.20 -24.45
C LEU A 233 7.85 13.82 -25.13
N VAL A 234 6.93 12.93 -24.76
CA VAL A 234 6.96 11.53 -25.17
C VAL A 234 5.70 11.16 -25.98
N PRO A 235 5.72 10.08 -26.78
CA PRO A 235 4.55 9.57 -27.45
C PRO A 235 3.38 9.27 -26.50
N GLU A 236 2.15 9.55 -26.92
CA GLU A 236 0.93 9.37 -26.12
C GLU A 236 0.72 7.95 -25.59
N HIS A 237 1.24 6.95 -26.31
CA HIS A 237 1.10 5.55 -25.93
C HIS A 237 2.11 5.10 -24.85
N HIS A 238 3.09 5.93 -24.49
CA HIS A 238 4.01 5.63 -23.40
C HIS A 238 3.30 5.75 -22.05
N LEU A 239 3.54 4.74 -21.22
CA LEU A 239 3.06 4.73 -19.84
C LEU A 239 3.84 5.73 -18.98
N ILE A 240 3.14 6.48 -18.14
CA ILE A 240 3.74 7.30 -17.08
C ILE A 240 3.34 6.75 -15.73
N THR A 241 4.32 6.40 -14.93
CA THR A 241 4.17 5.87 -13.57
C THR A 241 5.18 6.50 -12.62
N THR A 242 5.11 6.15 -11.34
CA THR A 242 6.16 6.37 -10.35
C THR A 242 6.32 5.12 -9.49
N CYS A 243 7.34 5.09 -8.65
CA CYS A 243 7.62 4.00 -7.72
C CYS A 243 7.17 4.46 -6.32
N ILE A 244 6.04 3.96 -5.81
CA ILE A 244 5.46 4.39 -4.54
C ILE A 244 5.81 3.40 -3.43
N ALA A 245 6.55 3.85 -2.41
CA ALA A 245 6.58 3.20 -1.11
C ALA A 245 5.43 3.77 -0.27
N ALA A 246 4.43 2.95 0.05
CA ALA A 246 3.24 3.42 0.76
C ALA A 246 3.56 3.94 2.17
N ASN A 247 2.73 4.86 2.66
CA ASN A 247 2.77 5.41 4.02
C ASN A 247 3.99 6.29 4.35
N GLN A 248 4.64 6.89 3.35
CA GLN A 248 5.67 7.90 3.63
C GLN A 248 5.09 9.14 4.33
N PRO A 249 5.90 9.88 5.13
CA PRO A 249 5.42 11.02 5.91
C PRO A 249 4.77 12.14 5.10
N GLY A 250 5.33 12.48 3.95
CA GLY A 250 4.86 13.53 3.05
C GLY A 250 3.92 13.04 1.96
N GLN A 251 3.14 11.96 2.19
CA GLN A 251 2.37 11.31 1.13
C GLN A 251 0.93 11.05 1.56
N ASP A 252 0.00 11.41 0.70
CA ASP A 252 -1.37 10.91 0.76
C ASP A 252 -1.56 9.82 -0.32
N VAL A 253 -1.61 8.57 0.13
CA VAL A 253 -1.77 7.40 -0.74
C VAL A 253 -3.12 7.36 -1.47
N THR A 254 -4.09 8.17 -1.09
CA THR A 254 -5.41 8.18 -1.72
C THR A 254 -5.48 9.06 -2.97
N VAL A 255 -4.50 9.96 -3.17
CA VAL A 255 -4.47 10.92 -4.27
C VAL A 255 -3.17 10.93 -5.08
N ILE A 256 -2.07 10.40 -4.54
CA ILE A 256 -0.75 10.47 -5.19
C ILE A 256 -0.70 9.80 -6.57
N GLY A 257 -1.57 8.84 -6.81
CA GLY A 257 -1.69 8.14 -8.10
C GLY A 257 -2.45 8.92 -9.19
N GLU A 258 -3.15 10.02 -8.86
CA GLU A 258 -4.00 10.73 -9.81
C GLU A 258 -3.31 11.16 -11.11
N PRO A 259 -2.09 11.75 -11.10
CA PRO A 259 -1.44 12.22 -12.32
C PRO A 259 -0.84 11.11 -13.19
N LEU A 260 -0.83 9.88 -12.72
CA LEU A 260 -0.20 8.73 -13.37
C LEU A 260 -1.19 7.98 -14.25
N ASP A 261 -0.72 7.31 -15.31
CA ASP A 261 -1.55 6.41 -16.11
C ASP A 261 -1.88 5.15 -15.31
N MET A 262 -0.88 4.59 -14.64
CA MET A 262 -1.01 3.45 -13.74
C MET A 262 -0.13 3.66 -12.50
N VAL A 263 -0.64 3.29 -11.35
CA VAL A 263 0.13 3.34 -10.10
C VAL A 263 1.22 2.28 -10.13
N GLY A 264 2.46 2.67 -9.85
CA GLY A 264 3.54 1.75 -9.52
C GLY A 264 3.79 1.77 -8.01
N ALA A 265 3.90 0.60 -7.41
CA ALA A 265 4.10 0.48 -5.96
C ALA A 265 5.14 -0.58 -5.62
N ASN A 266 5.87 -0.32 -4.53
CA ASN A 266 6.82 -1.26 -3.95
C ASN A 266 6.09 -2.23 -3.04
N VAL A 267 6.30 -3.52 -3.26
CA VAL A 267 5.72 -4.60 -2.47
C VAL A 267 6.85 -5.44 -1.89
N TYR A 268 7.41 -4.99 -0.77
CA TYR A 268 8.43 -5.72 -0.04
C TYR A 268 7.83 -6.50 1.12
N TYR A 269 8.36 -7.69 1.38
CA TYR A 269 7.85 -8.62 2.39
C TYR A 269 8.95 -9.48 2.99
N ALA A 270 8.72 -10.02 4.19
CA ALA A 270 9.60 -11.01 4.78
C ALA A 270 9.40 -12.37 4.11
N SER A 271 10.46 -12.93 3.56
CA SER A 271 10.49 -14.29 3.03
C SER A 271 10.56 -15.35 4.14
N GLN A 272 10.68 -16.62 3.79
CA GLN A 272 10.81 -17.75 4.71
C GLN A 272 9.60 -17.86 5.67
N LEU A 273 9.85 -17.89 6.97
CA LEU A 273 8.82 -17.94 8.01
C LEU A 273 7.88 -16.71 7.95
N GLY A 274 8.37 -15.60 7.37
CA GLY A 274 7.56 -14.41 7.15
C GLY A 274 6.36 -14.60 6.21
N LEU A 275 6.33 -15.67 5.43
CA LEU A 275 5.19 -16.05 4.58
C LEU A 275 4.43 -17.29 5.11
N GLU A 276 4.83 -17.89 6.24
CA GLU A 276 4.19 -19.10 6.72
C GLU A 276 2.81 -18.84 7.32
N LEU A 277 1.87 -19.77 7.07
CA LEU A 277 0.57 -19.81 7.72
C LEU A 277 0.46 -21.09 8.60
N PRO A 278 -0.18 -20.97 9.76
CA PRO A 278 -0.89 -19.81 10.28
C PRO A 278 0.02 -18.64 10.70
N GLY A 279 1.34 -18.83 10.77
CA GLY A 279 2.32 -17.83 11.15
C GLY A 279 2.32 -17.53 12.64
N THR A 280 3.10 -16.53 13.06
CA THR A 280 3.16 -16.07 14.44
C THR A 280 1.95 -15.19 14.77
N ASP A 281 1.49 -15.24 16.01
CA ASP A 281 0.44 -14.34 16.51
C ASP A 281 0.98 -12.94 16.84
N GLU A 282 2.31 -12.80 16.88
CA GLU A 282 2.97 -11.52 17.16
C GLU A 282 3.09 -10.69 15.89
N LEU A 283 2.35 -9.58 15.85
CA LEU A 283 2.44 -8.58 14.79
C LEU A 283 3.71 -7.71 14.89
N ASP A 284 4.44 -7.78 16.01
CA ASP A 284 5.63 -6.98 16.29
C ASP A 284 6.67 -7.80 17.04
N PRO A 285 7.35 -8.76 16.38
CA PRO A 285 8.43 -9.50 17.01
C PRO A 285 9.55 -8.53 17.41
N LYS A 286 10.05 -8.66 18.63
CA LYS A 286 11.10 -7.78 19.19
C LYS A 286 12.31 -7.73 18.29
N GLY A 287 12.70 -6.50 17.91
CA GLY A 287 13.88 -6.24 17.09
C GLY A 287 13.73 -6.58 15.60
N ALA A 288 12.55 -6.95 15.15
CA ALA A 288 12.30 -7.20 13.73
C ALA A 288 12.28 -5.90 12.92
N PRO A 289 12.82 -5.89 11.70
CA PRO A 289 12.66 -4.79 10.77
C PRO A 289 11.18 -4.48 10.52
N PHE A 290 10.89 -3.25 10.11
CA PHE A 290 9.52 -2.77 9.88
C PHE A 290 8.68 -3.72 9.01
N TRP A 291 9.23 -4.22 7.89
CA TRP A 291 8.55 -5.15 6.98
C TRP A 291 8.36 -6.57 7.51
N ILE A 292 9.15 -7.00 8.50
CA ILE A 292 8.96 -8.30 9.19
C ILE A 292 7.83 -8.22 10.22
N ARG A 293 7.57 -7.03 10.78
CA ARG A 293 6.51 -6.81 11.78
C ARG A 293 5.13 -7.20 11.28
N TRP A 294 4.92 -7.10 9.98
CA TRP A 294 3.66 -7.38 9.29
C TRP A 294 3.77 -8.66 8.46
N SER A 295 4.29 -9.72 9.04
CA SER A 295 4.56 -10.95 8.32
C SER A 295 3.30 -11.66 7.83
N GLY A 296 3.49 -12.50 6.83
CA GLY A 296 2.47 -13.36 6.24
C GLY A 296 1.99 -12.90 4.87
N PRO A 297 1.37 -13.81 4.12
CA PRO A 297 0.82 -13.50 2.81
C PRO A 297 -0.30 -12.45 2.87
N ALA A 298 -0.97 -12.30 4.04
CA ALA A 298 -1.94 -11.25 4.27
C ALA A 298 -1.34 -9.84 4.11
N TYR A 299 -0.07 -9.65 4.52
CA TYR A 299 0.60 -8.36 4.35
C TYR A 299 0.94 -8.07 2.89
N VAL A 300 1.42 -9.08 2.15
CA VAL A 300 1.67 -8.95 0.70
C VAL A 300 0.38 -8.57 -0.02
N GLN A 301 -0.74 -9.24 0.33
CA GLN A 301 -2.04 -8.93 -0.23
C GLN A 301 -2.51 -7.53 0.14
N LEU A 302 -2.31 -7.08 1.39
CA LEU A 302 -2.65 -5.73 1.84
C LEU A 302 -1.90 -4.66 1.03
N LEU A 303 -0.59 -4.83 0.79
CA LEU A 303 0.19 -3.89 -0.02
C LEU A 303 -0.32 -3.82 -1.46
N ALA A 304 -0.67 -4.96 -2.06
CA ALA A 304 -1.28 -5.02 -3.38
C ALA A 304 -2.66 -4.33 -3.41
N ASP A 305 -3.48 -4.53 -2.38
CA ASP A 305 -4.79 -3.89 -2.27
C ASP A 305 -4.67 -2.38 -2.04
N VAL A 306 -3.67 -1.92 -1.30
CA VAL A 306 -3.35 -0.49 -1.15
C VAL A 306 -2.94 0.10 -2.51
N ALA A 307 -2.05 -0.56 -3.24
CA ALA A 307 -1.62 -0.10 -4.57
C ALA A 307 -2.80 0.01 -5.55
N ARG A 308 -3.65 -1.02 -5.62
CA ARG A 308 -4.88 -1.01 -6.41
C ARG A 308 -5.84 0.09 -5.94
N GLY A 309 -5.96 0.27 -4.64
CA GLY A 309 -6.85 1.24 -3.98
C GLY A 309 -6.55 2.69 -4.33
N MET A 310 -5.31 3.05 -4.63
CA MET A 310 -4.91 4.43 -4.97
C MET A 310 -5.69 5.00 -6.17
N LYS A 311 -6.04 4.16 -7.16
CA LYS A 311 -6.84 4.54 -8.34
C LYS A 311 -8.10 3.69 -8.54
N GLN A 312 -8.38 2.71 -7.69
CA GLN A 312 -9.42 1.69 -7.92
C GLN A 312 -9.26 0.99 -9.29
N ALA A 313 -8.02 0.73 -9.70
CA ALA A 313 -7.62 0.26 -11.02
C ALA A 313 -6.44 -0.73 -10.91
N PRO A 314 -6.13 -1.49 -11.97
CA PRO A 314 -4.91 -2.28 -12.04
C PRO A 314 -3.67 -1.44 -11.72
N PHE A 315 -2.61 -2.10 -11.23
CA PHE A 315 -1.39 -1.44 -10.77
C PHE A 315 -0.13 -2.18 -11.27
N LEU A 316 1.03 -1.56 -11.05
CA LEU A 316 2.35 -2.11 -11.33
C LEU A 316 3.06 -2.40 -10.00
N VAL A 317 3.76 -3.51 -9.93
CA VAL A 317 4.76 -3.74 -8.89
C VAL A 317 6.09 -3.26 -9.44
N THR A 318 6.51 -2.09 -9.00
CA THR A 318 7.74 -1.44 -9.47
C THR A 318 8.99 -1.89 -8.73
N GLU A 319 8.82 -2.48 -7.54
CA GLU A 319 9.88 -3.17 -6.83
C GLU A 319 9.30 -4.26 -5.92
N THR A 320 9.96 -5.43 -5.93
CA THR A 320 9.72 -6.50 -4.98
C THR A 320 10.99 -7.32 -4.77
N ASN A 321 11.00 -8.21 -3.77
CA ASN A 321 12.16 -9.02 -3.41
C ASN A 321 12.63 -9.90 -4.57
N ALA A 322 13.85 -9.69 -5.07
CA ALA A 322 14.51 -10.64 -5.97
C ALA A 322 15.03 -11.85 -5.17
N THR A 323 15.75 -11.60 -4.07
CA THR A 323 16.21 -12.61 -3.09
C THR A 323 16.07 -12.03 -1.70
N THR A 324 17.17 -11.61 -1.06
CA THR A 324 17.13 -10.97 0.25
C THR A 324 16.68 -9.52 0.12
N ILE A 325 16.08 -9.01 1.18
CA ILE A 325 15.69 -7.60 1.29
C ILE A 325 16.03 -7.10 2.69
N GLY A 326 16.54 -5.88 2.79
CA GLY A 326 16.97 -5.30 4.04
C GLY A 326 18.49 -5.08 4.09
N PHE A 327 18.99 -4.75 5.26
CA PHE A 327 20.43 -4.59 5.49
C PHE A 327 21.07 -5.93 5.89
N SER A 328 22.36 -5.97 6.04
CA SER A 328 23.14 -7.19 6.30
C SER A 328 22.71 -8.06 7.49
N ALA A 329 21.75 -7.60 8.28
CA ALA A 329 21.16 -8.37 9.38
C ALA A 329 19.90 -9.18 8.97
N ASP A 330 19.36 -8.95 7.78
CA ASP A 330 18.03 -9.43 7.35
C ASP A 330 18.09 -10.25 6.05
N GLU A 331 19.14 -11.03 5.85
CA GLU A 331 19.36 -11.83 4.64
C GLU A 331 18.45 -13.06 4.58
N LEU A 332 17.13 -12.83 4.39
CA LEU A 332 16.12 -13.89 4.31
C LEU A 332 15.89 -14.30 2.85
N VAL A 333 16.68 -15.26 2.37
CA VAL A 333 16.54 -15.81 1.01
C VAL A 333 15.21 -16.58 0.88
N PRO A 334 14.37 -16.29 -0.13
CA PRO A 334 13.11 -17.02 -0.32
C PRO A 334 13.32 -18.53 -0.44
N TRP A 335 12.45 -19.31 0.21
CA TRP A 335 12.42 -20.75 0.04
C TRP A 335 11.85 -21.13 -1.34
N PRO A 336 12.19 -22.32 -1.87
CA PRO A 336 11.66 -22.77 -3.15
C PRO A 336 10.13 -22.74 -3.17
N GLY A 337 9.53 -22.14 -4.20
CA GLY A 337 8.09 -21.95 -4.38
C GLY A 337 7.54 -20.62 -3.89
N GLN A 338 8.19 -19.98 -2.91
CA GLN A 338 7.67 -18.73 -2.32
C GLN A 338 7.59 -17.59 -3.35
N GLN A 339 8.59 -17.44 -4.22
CA GLN A 339 8.58 -16.42 -5.26
C GLN A 339 7.41 -16.61 -6.24
N ARG A 340 7.16 -17.86 -6.67
CA ARG A 340 6.02 -18.19 -7.53
C ARG A 340 4.68 -17.88 -6.85
N GLN A 341 4.53 -18.24 -5.56
CA GLN A 341 3.32 -17.94 -4.79
C GLN A 341 3.02 -16.43 -4.74
N VAL A 342 4.03 -15.61 -4.47
CA VAL A 342 3.87 -14.14 -4.39
C VAL A 342 3.51 -13.56 -5.76
N VAL A 343 4.15 -14.01 -6.84
CA VAL A 343 3.80 -13.57 -8.21
C VAL A 343 2.30 -13.79 -8.48
N TYR A 344 1.81 -15.01 -8.24
CA TYR A 344 0.41 -15.32 -8.49
C TYR A 344 -0.56 -14.59 -7.55
N LEU A 345 -0.18 -14.35 -6.28
CA LEU A 345 -0.94 -13.50 -5.39
C LEU A 345 -1.08 -12.08 -5.95
N LEU A 346 0.02 -11.47 -6.38
CA LEU A 346 0.04 -10.10 -6.93
C LEU A 346 -0.81 -9.99 -8.21
N LEU A 347 -0.68 -10.95 -9.13
CA LEU A 347 -1.51 -11.01 -10.35
C LEU A 347 -2.99 -11.13 -10.02
N ALA A 348 -3.34 -11.99 -9.05
CA ALA A 348 -4.72 -12.16 -8.59
C ALA A 348 -5.28 -10.89 -7.93
N ARG A 349 -4.44 -9.96 -7.47
CA ARG A 349 -4.86 -8.65 -6.95
C ARG A 349 -4.86 -7.56 -8.02
N GLY A 350 -4.55 -7.89 -9.28
CA GLY A 350 -4.65 -6.98 -10.42
C GLY A 350 -3.33 -6.34 -10.85
N ALA A 351 -2.18 -6.86 -10.43
CA ALA A 351 -0.90 -6.42 -10.95
C ALA A 351 -0.78 -6.72 -12.45
N ARG A 352 -0.27 -5.75 -13.23
CA ARG A 352 0.00 -5.89 -14.67
C ARG A 352 1.49 -6.06 -14.96
N MET A 353 2.32 -5.73 -14.00
CA MET A 353 3.77 -5.80 -14.08
C MET A 353 4.33 -6.25 -12.73
N ILE A 354 5.37 -7.07 -12.76
CA ILE A 354 6.16 -7.43 -11.59
C ILE A 354 7.62 -7.19 -11.92
N GLU A 355 8.21 -6.24 -11.22
CA GLU A 355 9.60 -5.83 -11.38
C GLU A 355 10.37 -6.07 -10.08
N TYR A 356 11.48 -6.76 -10.18
CA TYR A 356 12.31 -7.11 -9.05
C TYR A 356 13.36 -6.05 -8.76
N TRP A 357 13.59 -5.75 -7.51
CA TRP A 357 14.75 -5.06 -7.01
C TRP A 357 15.80 -6.10 -6.63
N HIS A 358 16.85 -6.35 -7.40
CA HIS A 358 17.15 -5.83 -8.73
C HIS A 358 17.80 -6.99 -9.56
N TRP A 359 18.28 -6.72 -10.80
CA TRP A 359 18.81 -7.79 -11.64
C TRP A 359 20.06 -8.43 -11.04
N HIS A 360 21.04 -7.64 -10.66
CA HIS A 360 22.31 -8.14 -10.14
C HIS A 360 22.71 -7.43 -8.85
N THR A 361 23.22 -8.20 -7.89
CA THR A 361 23.62 -7.70 -6.59
C THR A 361 24.75 -6.69 -6.70
N ASN A 362 24.61 -5.54 -6.05
CA ASN A 362 25.60 -4.49 -6.00
C ASN A 362 26.81 -4.90 -5.14
N ARG A 363 28.02 -4.54 -5.59
CA ARG A 363 29.27 -4.80 -4.88
C ARG A 363 29.69 -3.66 -3.94
N PHE A 364 28.95 -2.57 -3.94
CA PHE A 364 29.22 -1.35 -3.17
C PHE A 364 27.91 -0.59 -2.93
N GLY A 365 27.94 0.38 -2.03
CA GLY A 365 26.78 1.17 -1.64
C GLY A 365 26.05 0.62 -0.43
N ALA A 366 25.00 1.30 -0.01
CA ALA A 366 24.24 0.93 1.19
C ALA A 366 23.48 -0.40 1.04
N GLU A 367 23.17 -0.78 -0.20
CA GLU A 367 22.36 -1.97 -0.54
C GLU A 367 23.20 -3.15 -1.03
N THR A 368 24.47 -3.25 -0.62
CA THR A 368 25.38 -4.35 -1.00
C THR A 368 24.81 -5.73 -0.63
N TRP A 369 23.99 -5.82 0.41
CA TRP A 369 23.40 -7.07 0.91
C TRP A 369 21.91 -7.23 0.55
N TRP A 370 21.39 -6.35 -0.29
CA TRP A 370 20.10 -6.55 -0.97
C TRP A 370 20.39 -7.33 -2.25
N GLU A 371 20.24 -8.64 -2.18
CA GLU A 371 20.65 -9.48 -3.30
C GLU A 371 19.65 -9.45 -4.46
N GLY A 372 20.18 -9.22 -5.64
CA GLY A 372 19.46 -9.28 -6.90
C GLY A 372 19.14 -10.71 -7.35
N ILE A 373 18.54 -10.83 -8.53
CA ILE A 373 18.27 -12.12 -9.20
C ILE A 373 19.57 -12.89 -9.43
N LEU A 374 20.65 -12.17 -9.79
CA LEU A 374 22.01 -12.68 -9.81
C LEU A 374 22.75 -12.21 -8.53
N GLY A 375 23.26 -13.14 -7.74
CA GLY A 375 24.06 -12.85 -6.56
C GLY A 375 25.40 -12.18 -6.88
N HIS A 376 26.22 -11.87 -5.87
CA HIS A 376 27.52 -11.19 -6.03
C HIS A 376 28.47 -11.86 -7.04
N ASN A 377 28.31 -13.16 -7.28
CA ASN A 377 29.11 -13.91 -8.27
C ASN A 377 28.59 -13.72 -9.70
N LEU A 378 27.44 -13.05 -9.89
CA LEU A 378 26.81 -12.74 -11.17
C LEU A 378 26.50 -13.98 -12.04
N ARG A 379 26.30 -15.15 -11.40
CA ARG A 379 25.94 -16.39 -12.09
C ARG A 379 24.46 -16.73 -11.90
N PRO A 380 23.81 -17.38 -12.88
CA PRO A 380 22.42 -17.81 -12.76
C PRO A 380 22.30 -18.88 -11.66
N GLY A 381 21.89 -18.42 -10.47
CA GLY A 381 21.71 -19.24 -9.26
C GLY A 381 20.31 -19.87 -9.18
N ARG A 382 19.93 -20.26 -7.96
CA ARG A 382 18.61 -20.84 -7.68
C ARG A 382 17.48 -19.85 -7.96
N SER A 383 17.56 -18.61 -7.46
CA SER A 383 16.54 -17.59 -7.66
C SER A 383 16.35 -17.27 -9.16
N TYR A 384 17.43 -17.14 -9.93
CA TYR A 384 17.31 -16.95 -11.39
C TYR A 384 16.52 -18.11 -12.03
N ARG A 385 16.84 -19.38 -11.69
CA ARG A 385 16.15 -20.55 -12.27
C ARG A 385 14.67 -20.60 -11.89
N GLU A 386 14.35 -20.30 -10.65
CA GLU A 386 12.95 -20.26 -10.17
C GLU A 386 12.16 -19.14 -10.87
N LEU A 387 12.70 -17.92 -10.90
CA LEU A 387 12.05 -16.80 -11.58
C LEU A 387 11.97 -17.00 -13.09
N SER A 388 12.97 -17.63 -13.71
CA SER A 388 12.90 -17.99 -15.13
C SER A 388 11.77 -18.97 -15.43
N ALA A 389 11.57 -19.96 -14.56
CA ALA A 389 10.43 -20.88 -14.69
C ALA A 389 9.09 -20.13 -14.60
N VAL A 390 8.98 -19.17 -13.68
CA VAL A 390 7.81 -18.32 -13.56
C VAL A 390 7.63 -17.44 -14.80
N GLY A 391 8.69 -16.80 -15.31
CA GLY A 391 8.61 -15.97 -16.52
C GLY A 391 8.11 -16.74 -17.74
N HIS A 392 8.58 -17.98 -17.92
CA HIS A 392 8.09 -18.86 -19.01
C HIS A 392 6.61 -19.26 -18.80
N GLU A 393 6.22 -19.62 -17.57
CA GLU A 393 4.84 -19.93 -17.23
C GLU A 393 3.89 -18.76 -17.51
N LEU A 394 4.29 -17.53 -17.15
CA LEU A 394 3.51 -16.33 -17.45
C LEU A 394 3.38 -16.07 -18.96
N ALA A 395 4.42 -16.32 -19.72
CA ALA A 395 4.41 -16.16 -21.18
C ALA A 395 3.52 -17.23 -21.85
N GLU A 396 3.58 -18.48 -21.39
CA GLU A 396 2.77 -19.58 -21.90
C GLU A 396 1.28 -19.35 -21.66
N HIS A 397 0.90 -18.83 -20.48
CA HIS A 397 -0.49 -18.66 -20.08
C HIS A 397 -0.98 -17.22 -20.15
N ARG A 398 -0.30 -16.35 -20.89
CA ARG A 398 -0.61 -14.90 -20.95
C ARG A 398 -2.07 -14.59 -21.28
N GLU A 399 -2.70 -15.36 -22.18
CA GLU A 399 -4.08 -15.12 -22.61
C GLU A 399 -5.10 -15.27 -21.45
N VAL A 400 -4.78 -16.07 -20.45
CA VAL A 400 -5.61 -16.27 -19.26
C VAL A 400 -5.22 -15.32 -18.13
N LEU A 401 -3.91 -15.08 -17.96
CA LEU A 401 -3.37 -14.36 -16.80
C LEU A 401 -3.29 -12.85 -17.01
N ALA A 402 -3.24 -12.37 -18.25
CA ALA A 402 -3.31 -10.95 -18.51
C ALA A 402 -4.72 -10.43 -18.20
N GLY A 403 -4.80 -9.26 -17.61
CA GLY A 403 -6.08 -8.62 -17.37
C GLY A 403 -6.90 -9.20 -16.21
N LEU A 404 -6.32 -9.95 -15.28
CA LEU A 404 -7.03 -10.46 -14.11
C LEU A 404 -7.62 -9.32 -13.25
N GLU A 405 -8.88 -9.49 -12.84
CA GLU A 405 -9.56 -8.56 -11.92
C GLU A 405 -9.99 -9.30 -10.64
N PRO A 406 -9.60 -8.81 -9.44
CA PRO A 406 -9.99 -9.45 -8.18
C PRO A 406 -11.50 -9.36 -7.95
N LEU A 407 -12.08 -10.42 -7.37
CA LEU A 407 -13.49 -10.48 -6.98
C LEU A 407 -13.63 -10.08 -5.50
N SER A 408 -13.58 -8.79 -5.21
CA SER A 408 -13.71 -8.24 -3.85
C SER A 408 -15.14 -7.82 -3.56
N GLN A 409 -15.63 -8.16 -2.35
CA GLN A 409 -16.99 -7.85 -1.89
C GLN A 409 -16.99 -6.95 -0.64
N VAL A 410 -15.81 -6.57 -0.16
CA VAL A 410 -15.63 -5.79 1.07
C VAL A 410 -14.76 -4.59 0.78
N GLY A 411 -15.24 -3.39 1.15
CA GLY A 411 -14.43 -2.17 1.13
C GLY A 411 -13.85 -1.87 2.50
N LEU A 412 -12.52 -1.78 2.61
CA LEU A 412 -11.87 -1.24 3.80
C LEU A 412 -11.63 0.25 3.59
N ILE A 413 -12.27 1.05 4.45
CA ILE A 413 -12.15 2.51 4.38
C ILE A 413 -10.89 2.93 5.11
N VAL A 414 -9.94 3.51 4.39
CA VAL A 414 -8.70 4.07 4.92
C VAL A 414 -8.61 5.56 4.64
N SER A 415 -7.88 6.29 5.50
CA SER A 415 -7.72 7.74 5.40
C SER A 415 -6.31 8.14 5.82
N ALA A 416 -5.61 8.86 4.95
CA ALA A 416 -4.31 9.44 5.28
C ALA A 416 -4.42 10.45 6.44
N GLU A 417 -5.48 11.25 6.47
CA GLU A 417 -5.73 12.20 7.55
C GLU A 417 -5.95 11.51 8.90
N SER A 418 -6.71 10.40 8.92
CA SER A 418 -6.89 9.60 10.14
C SER A 418 -5.57 8.96 10.57
N ARG A 419 -4.74 8.49 9.64
CA ARG A 419 -3.38 8.01 9.92
C ARG A 419 -2.54 9.09 10.60
N TRP A 420 -2.50 10.30 10.03
CA TRP A 420 -1.74 11.41 10.61
C TRP A 420 -2.29 11.83 11.97
N GLY A 421 -3.61 11.86 12.15
CA GLY A 421 -4.23 12.18 13.44
C GLY A 421 -3.93 11.13 14.52
N VAL A 422 -3.92 9.85 14.15
CA VAL A 422 -3.55 8.75 15.06
C VAL A 422 -2.04 8.77 15.34
N GLU A 423 -1.19 9.12 14.38
CA GLU A 423 0.25 9.31 14.58
C GLU A 423 0.55 10.47 15.55
N ALA A 424 -0.21 11.58 15.45
CA ALA A 424 -0.09 12.73 16.36
C ALA A 424 -0.60 12.42 17.78
N GLN A 425 -1.65 11.59 17.90
CA GLN A 425 -2.27 11.21 19.18
C GLN A 425 -2.52 9.68 19.24
N PRO A 426 -1.45 8.86 19.37
CA PRO A 426 -1.59 7.41 19.38
C PRO A 426 -2.45 6.92 20.56
N PRO A 427 -3.38 5.97 20.33
CA PRO A 427 -4.26 5.45 21.38
C PRO A 427 -3.59 4.45 22.33
N PHE A 428 -2.38 3.96 22.02
CA PHE A 428 -1.65 2.99 22.81
C PHE A 428 -0.13 3.14 22.62
N HIS A 429 0.64 2.50 23.51
CA HIS A 429 2.10 2.49 23.48
C HIS A 429 2.63 1.33 22.63
N GLY A 430 3.72 1.59 21.89
CA GLY A 430 4.62 0.55 21.41
C GLY A 430 5.49 0.01 22.56
N GLN A 431 6.31 -1.00 22.26
CA GLN A 431 7.15 -1.62 23.29
C GLN A 431 8.21 -0.68 23.89
N ASP A 432 8.69 0.29 23.11
CA ASP A 432 9.79 1.20 23.48
C ASP A 432 9.43 2.69 23.34
N ASP A 433 8.16 3.03 23.15
CA ASP A 433 7.74 4.40 22.89
C ASP A 433 7.01 5.01 24.09
N ILE A 434 7.63 6.03 24.70
CA ILE A 434 7.08 6.75 25.85
C ILE A 434 5.87 7.60 25.48
N LEU A 435 5.83 8.10 24.22
CA LEU A 435 4.80 9.04 23.77
C LEU A 435 3.60 8.37 23.08
N GLY A 436 3.67 7.08 22.86
CA GLY A 436 2.70 6.31 22.13
C GLY A 436 3.21 5.77 20.78
N ASP A 437 2.53 4.76 20.26
CA ASP A 437 2.95 4.06 19.06
C ASP A 437 2.50 4.81 17.81
N LYS A 438 3.44 5.43 17.11
CA LYS A 438 3.17 6.14 15.85
C LYS A 438 2.66 5.24 14.72
N LEU A 439 2.85 3.91 14.83
CA LEU A 439 2.33 2.91 13.91
C LEU A 439 0.96 2.35 14.34
N ALA A 440 0.28 3.01 15.27
CA ALA A 440 -1.00 2.53 15.81
C ALA A 440 -2.08 2.38 14.73
N TYR A 441 -2.09 3.26 13.72
CA TYR A 441 -3.01 3.15 12.59
C TYR A 441 -2.72 1.93 11.73
N GLU A 442 -1.48 1.73 11.36
CA GLU A 442 -1.03 0.58 10.57
C GLU A 442 -1.26 -0.74 11.31
N LYS A 443 -1.03 -0.79 12.62
CA LYS A 443 -1.34 -1.95 13.46
C LYS A 443 -2.83 -2.26 13.47
N SER A 444 -3.67 -1.24 13.60
CA SER A 444 -5.13 -1.39 13.51
C SER A 444 -5.55 -1.97 12.15
N LEU A 445 -5.05 -1.40 11.06
CA LEU A 445 -5.32 -1.87 9.70
C LEU A 445 -4.87 -3.32 9.51
N ALA A 446 -3.62 -3.64 9.84
CA ALA A 446 -3.05 -4.97 9.64
C ALA A 446 -3.79 -6.05 10.44
N THR A 447 -4.18 -5.76 11.68
CA THR A 447 -4.91 -6.70 12.53
C THR A 447 -6.29 -7.02 11.98
N VAL A 448 -7.05 -6.00 11.58
CA VAL A 448 -8.38 -6.19 10.99
C VAL A 448 -8.30 -6.86 9.63
N TYR A 449 -7.36 -6.41 8.79
CA TYR A 449 -7.11 -7.03 7.49
C TYR A 449 -6.76 -8.51 7.62
N ARG A 450 -5.90 -8.87 8.60
CA ARG A 450 -5.53 -10.26 8.86
C ARG A 450 -6.74 -11.10 9.24
N GLY A 451 -7.66 -10.59 10.04
CA GLY A 451 -8.89 -11.30 10.39
C GLY A 451 -9.77 -11.62 9.18
N LEU A 452 -9.90 -10.68 8.25
CA LEU A 452 -10.63 -10.88 6.98
C LEU A 452 -9.90 -11.87 6.07
N PHE A 453 -8.58 -11.76 5.96
CA PHE A 453 -7.76 -12.71 5.22
C PHE A 453 -7.90 -14.15 5.76
N ASP A 454 -7.78 -14.34 7.09
CA ASP A 454 -7.95 -15.64 7.77
C ASP A 454 -9.39 -16.18 7.62
N ALA A 455 -10.36 -15.31 7.33
CA ALA A 455 -11.74 -15.70 6.97
C ALA A 455 -11.92 -15.94 5.46
N GLY A 456 -10.88 -15.83 4.65
CA GLY A 456 -10.92 -16.01 3.19
C GLY A 456 -11.67 -14.89 2.46
N VAL A 457 -11.74 -13.69 3.03
CA VAL A 457 -12.45 -12.54 2.47
C VAL A 457 -11.48 -11.67 1.67
N GLN A 458 -11.80 -11.40 0.41
CA GLN A 458 -11.06 -10.47 -0.45
C GLN A 458 -11.61 -9.05 -0.27
N THR A 459 -10.70 -8.08 -0.20
CA THR A 459 -11.03 -6.69 0.11
C THR A 459 -10.56 -5.74 -0.99
N ASP A 460 -11.22 -4.59 -1.10
CA ASP A 460 -10.72 -3.40 -1.77
C ASP A 460 -10.37 -2.36 -0.70
N ILE A 461 -9.26 -1.65 -0.88
CA ILE A 461 -8.93 -0.46 -0.08
C ILE A 461 -9.57 0.75 -0.76
N VAL A 462 -10.26 1.60 0.01
CA VAL A 462 -11.00 2.74 -0.53
C VAL A 462 -10.95 3.93 0.44
N SER A 463 -10.83 5.15 -0.07
CA SER A 463 -10.94 6.37 0.73
C SER A 463 -12.40 6.85 0.86
N PRO A 464 -12.74 7.70 1.86
CA PRO A 464 -14.06 8.30 1.96
C PRO A 464 -14.51 9.03 0.69
N ALA A 465 -13.60 9.71 -0.02
CA ALA A 465 -13.89 10.38 -1.28
C ALA A 465 -14.23 9.36 -2.38
N GLN A 466 -13.41 8.34 -2.55
CA GLN A 466 -13.62 7.29 -3.54
C GLN A 466 -14.92 6.51 -3.32
N LEU A 467 -15.41 6.37 -2.08
CA LEU A 467 -16.72 5.75 -1.81
C LEU A 467 -17.86 6.51 -2.47
N ARG A 468 -17.83 7.83 -2.43
CA ARG A 468 -18.87 8.67 -3.04
C ARG A 468 -18.79 8.62 -4.56
N ASP A 469 -17.58 8.70 -5.10
CA ASP A 469 -17.33 8.68 -6.55
C ASP A 469 -17.72 7.33 -7.17
N ALA A 470 -17.42 6.22 -6.49
CA ALA A 470 -17.72 4.86 -6.95
C ALA A 470 -19.22 4.58 -7.16
N CYS A 471 -20.10 5.40 -6.59
CA CYS A 471 -21.56 5.21 -6.64
C CYS A 471 -22.34 6.47 -7.03
N ASP A 472 -21.68 7.49 -7.56
CA ASP A 472 -22.30 8.81 -7.86
C ASP A 472 -23.10 9.38 -6.66
N GLY A 473 -22.61 9.13 -5.43
CA GLY A 473 -23.28 9.54 -4.20
C GLY A 473 -24.54 8.74 -3.81
N ASP A 474 -24.86 7.63 -4.52
CA ASP A 474 -26.01 6.77 -4.24
C ASP A 474 -25.63 5.58 -3.34
N PRO A 475 -26.08 5.54 -2.06
CA PRO A 475 -25.75 4.47 -1.12
C PRO A 475 -26.25 3.08 -1.58
N VAL A 476 -27.33 3.00 -2.39
CA VAL A 476 -27.85 1.71 -2.89
C VAL A 476 -26.88 1.07 -3.87
N ARG A 477 -26.30 1.87 -4.76
CA ARG A 477 -25.25 1.41 -5.68
C ARG A 477 -24.00 0.96 -4.91
N LEU A 478 -23.68 1.68 -3.82
CA LEU A 478 -22.55 1.32 -2.95
C LEU A 478 -22.75 -0.05 -2.30
N VAL A 479 -23.95 -0.32 -1.77
CA VAL A 479 -24.30 -1.64 -1.22
C VAL A 479 -24.18 -2.76 -2.26
N ALA A 480 -24.59 -2.48 -3.51
CA ALA A 480 -24.46 -3.46 -4.59
C ALA A 480 -22.98 -3.78 -4.92
N ARG A 481 -22.09 -2.80 -4.83
CA ARG A 481 -20.66 -3.00 -5.05
C ARG A 481 -19.97 -3.64 -3.84
N TRP A 482 -20.15 -3.07 -2.67
CA TRP A 482 -19.61 -3.57 -1.41
C TRP A 482 -20.75 -3.76 -0.40
N PRO A 483 -21.30 -4.96 -0.26
CA PRO A 483 -22.31 -5.25 0.76
C PRO A 483 -21.80 -5.05 2.19
N MET A 484 -20.47 -5.04 2.37
CA MET A 484 -19.82 -4.77 3.63
C MET A 484 -18.75 -3.69 3.49
N LEU A 485 -18.74 -2.74 4.42
CA LEU A 485 -17.67 -1.75 4.60
C LEU A 485 -17.07 -1.87 5.99
N VAL A 486 -15.76 -1.65 6.10
CA VAL A 486 -15.05 -1.62 7.39
C VAL A 486 -14.32 -0.30 7.53
N GLY A 487 -14.69 0.51 8.50
CA GLY A 487 -13.99 1.77 8.84
C GLY A 487 -12.81 1.49 9.76
N ILE A 488 -11.58 1.71 9.26
CA ILE A 488 -10.35 1.41 10.00
C ILE A 488 -9.87 2.66 10.72
N SER A 489 -10.08 2.70 12.04
CA SER A 489 -9.63 3.82 12.88
C SER A 489 -9.81 5.18 12.19
N LEU A 490 -10.99 5.39 11.60
CA LEU A 490 -11.34 6.62 10.88
C LEU A 490 -11.47 7.78 11.88
N TYR A 491 -10.38 8.08 12.58
CA TYR A 491 -10.32 9.05 13.66
C TYR A 491 -10.81 10.42 13.20
N ILE A 492 -10.29 10.87 12.05
CA ILE A 492 -10.71 12.11 11.39
C ILE A 492 -11.65 11.75 10.25
N ILE A 493 -12.88 12.25 10.34
CA ILE A 493 -13.89 12.09 9.29
C ILE A 493 -14.91 13.24 9.36
N GLY A 494 -15.23 13.84 8.21
CA GLY A 494 -16.21 14.92 8.12
C GLY A 494 -17.66 14.45 8.31
N ASP A 495 -18.53 15.38 8.68
CA ASP A 495 -19.96 15.12 8.92
C ASP A 495 -20.68 14.60 7.67
N ALA A 496 -20.27 15.08 6.49
CA ALA A 496 -20.85 14.63 5.23
C ALA A 496 -20.59 13.14 4.99
N ASP A 497 -19.39 12.66 5.31
CA ASP A 497 -19.00 11.27 5.15
C ASP A 497 -19.64 10.37 6.21
N LEU A 498 -19.70 10.81 7.47
CA LEU A 498 -20.44 10.10 8.52
C LEU A 498 -21.92 9.93 8.16
N ASN A 499 -22.57 10.98 7.68
CA ASN A 499 -23.94 10.92 7.22
C ASN A 499 -24.13 10.05 5.97
N PHE A 500 -23.13 10.00 5.10
CA PHE A 500 -23.14 9.11 3.94
C PHE A 500 -23.05 7.64 4.38
N LEU A 501 -22.16 7.30 5.30
CA LEU A 501 -22.04 5.97 5.88
C LEU A 501 -23.31 5.54 6.62
N ARG A 502 -23.97 6.45 7.35
CA ARG A 502 -25.28 6.18 7.96
C ARG A 502 -26.31 5.79 6.91
N ARG A 503 -26.40 6.56 5.81
CA ARG A 503 -27.32 6.25 4.69
C ARG A 503 -26.97 4.92 3.99
N TYR A 504 -25.68 4.56 3.93
CA TYR A 504 -25.26 3.27 3.42
C TYR A 504 -25.82 2.12 4.28
N VAL A 505 -25.78 2.24 5.62
CA VAL A 505 -26.43 1.29 6.52
C VAL A 505 -27.95 1.25 6.28
N GLU A 506 -28.59 2.40 6.20
CA GLU A 506 -30.05 2.51 5.95
C GLU A 506 -30.46 1.86 4.62
N ALA A 507 -29.60 1.92 3.60
CA ALA A 507 -29.81 1.32 2.27
C ALA A 507 -29.67 -0.21 2.26
N GLY A 508 -29.07 -0.82 3.28
CA GLY A 508 -28.90 -2.27 3.39
C GLY A 508 -27.47 -2.75 3.56
N GLY A 509 -26.50 -1.85 3.64
CA GLY A 509 -25.10 -2.18 3.84
C GLY A 509 -24.79 -2.62 5.27
N HIS A 510 -23.73 -3.41 5.43
CA HIS A 510 -23.16 -3.73 6.74
C HIS A 510 -21.89 -2.91 6.96
N LEU A 511 -21.94 -1.99 7.93
CA LEU A 511 -20.80 -1.19 8.36
C LEU A 511 -20.17 -1.81 9.61
N VAL A 512 -18.88 -2.14 9.54
CA VAL A 512 -18.05 -2.51 10.70
C VAL A 512 -17.24 -1.29 11.11
N TRP A 513 -17.35 -0.91 12.40
CA TRP A 513 -16.76 0.33 12.92
C TRP A 513 -15.74 0.00 14.00
N THR A 514 -14.45 0.31 13.73
CA THR A 514 -13.35 -0.03 14.63
C THR A 514 -13.08 1.07 15.67
N PRO A 515 -12.34 0.81 16.75
CA PRO A 515 -12.02 1.81 17.76
C PRO A 515 -11.40 3.08 17.20
N ARG A 516 -11.60 4.19 17.89
CA ARG A 516 -11.16 5.54 17.52
C ARG A 516 -11.82 6.13 16.25
N SER A 517 -12.72 5.43 15.59
CA SER A 517 -13.39 5.96 14.41
C SER A 517 -14.45 7.00 14.75
N GLY A 518 -14.52 8.09 13.96
CA GLY A 518 -15.53 9.16 14.05
C GLY A 518 -15.35 10.13 15.22
N MET A 519 -14.23 10.10 15.92
CA MET A 519 -14.03 10.91 17.13
C MET A 519 -13.68 12.36 16.85
N ALA A 520 -13.07 12.68 15.72
CA ALA A 520 -12.70 14.03 15.34
C ALA A 520 -13.32 14.43 13.99
N ASP A 521 -13.55 15.72 13.82
CA ASP A 521 -13.97 16.33 12.57
C ASP A 521 -12.79 16.50 11.58
N GLU A 522 -13.07 17.13 10.44
CA GLU A 522 -12.08 17.38 9.39
C GLU A 522 -10.93 18.31 9.76
N GLU A 523 -11.01 18.99 10.91
CA GLU A 523 -9.90 19.80 11.46
C GLU A 523 -9.25 19.15 12.68
N ALA A 524 -9.47 17.84 12.89
CA ALA A 524 -8.97 17.06 14.04
C ALA A 524 -9.48 17.57 15.41
N ILE A 525 -10.59 18.29 15.44
CA ILE A 525 -11.25 18.70 16.68
C ILE A 525 -12.15 17.54 17.14
N VAL A 526 -11.93 17.09 18.38
CA VAL A 526 -12.72 16.03 18.98
C VAL A 526 -14.18 16.47 19.15
N ARG A 527 -15.11 15.64 18.70
CA ARG A 527 -16.54 15.92 18.76
C ARG A 527 -17.04 15.97 20.19
N ALA A 528 -17.89 16.93 20.50
CA ALA A 528 -18.52 17.10 21.81
C ALA A 528 -19.87 16.34 21.92
N GLU A 529 -20.04 15.30 21.13
CA GLU A 529 -21.27 14.49 21.08
C GLU A 529 -21.12 13.21 21.90
N ILE A 530 -22.27 12.61 22.28
CA ILE A 530 -22.27 11.26 22.81
C ILE A 530 -21.91 10.29 21.67
N MET A 531 -20.78 9.62 21.81
CA MET A 531 -20.25 8.74 20.77
C MET A 531 -21.07 7.44 20.60
N PRO A 532 -21.17 6.91 19.38
CA PRO A 532 -20.50 7.32 18.15
C PRO A 532 -21.20 8.42 17.32
N GLY A 533 -21.71 9.46 17.94
CA GLY A 533 -22.24 10.66 17.29
C GLY A 533 -23.37 10.36 16.29
N ALA A 534 -23.23 10.81 15.04
CA ALA A 534 -24.23 10.62 13.99
C ALA A 534 -24.57 9.13 13.70
N LEU A 535 -23.70 8.19 14.09
CA LEU A 535 -23.93 6.75 13.94
C LEU A 535 -24.63 6.11 15.15
N ARG A 536 -24.86 6.82 16.27
CA ARG A 536 -25.40 6.24 17.52
C ARG A 536 -26.67 5.44 17.31
N ASN A 537 -27.66 6.00 16.61
CA ASN A 537 -28.92 5.31 16.36
C ASN A 537 -28.74 4.07 15.47
N ALA A 538 -27.87 4.14 14.48
CA ALA A 538 -27.55 3.01 13.60
C ALA A 538 -26.75 1.93 14.34
N ALA A 539 -25.87 2.33 15.27
CA ALA A 539 -25.08 1.43 16.09
C ALA A 539 -25.88 0.79 17.24
N GLY A 540 -26.94 1.44 17.72
CA GLY A 540 -27.71 1.00 18.88
C GLY A 540 -26.86 0.86 20.15
N VAL A 541 -25.83 1.70 20.28
CA VAL A 541 -24.85 1.67 21.36
C VAL A 541 -24.28 3.06 21.57
N TRP A 542 -23.84 3.34 22.78
CA TRP A 542 -23.10 4.56 23.11
C TRP A 542 -21.93 4.24 24.05
N TYR A 543 -21.04 5.21 24.25
CA TYR A 543 -19.96 5.15 25.24
C TYR A 543 -19.53 6.55 25.66
N GLU A 544 -19.04 6.65 26.91
CA GLU A 544 -18.52 7.89 27.51
C GLU A 544 -17.10 7.72 28.03
N GLU A 545 -16.67 6.48 28.28
CA GLU A 545 -15.35 6.16 28.80
C GLU A 545 -14.56 5.27 27.84
N SER A 546 -13.26 5.44 27.92
CA SER A 546 -12.30 4.61 27.20
C SER A 546 -11.06 4.40 28.06
N THR A 547 -10.40 3.26 27.88
CA THR A 547 -9.20 2.94 28.65
C THR A 547 -8.13 2.28 27.78
N SER A 548 -6.86 2.56 28.09
CA SER A 548 -5.75 1.77 27.56
C SER A 548 -5.70 0.41 28.26
N LEU A 549 -5.46 -0.64 27.50
CA LEU A 549 -5.27 -1.99 27.99
C LEU A 549 -3.77 -2.28 28.09
N LEU A 550 -3.24 -2.28 29.33
CA LEU A 550 -1.82 -2.58 29.57
C LEU A 550 -1.48 -4.06 29.33
N GLN A 551 -2.49 -4.92 29.39
CA GLN A 551 -2.41 -6.35 29.04
C GLN A 551 -3.63 -6.71 28.20
N PRO A 552 -3.52 -7.70 27.31
CA PRO A 552 -4.69 -8.21 26.60
C PRO A 552 -5.76 -8.71 27.58
N VAL A 553 -7.01 -8.38 27.30
CA VAL A 553 -8.17 -8.76 28.10
C VAL A 553 -8.97 -9.81 27.34
N ALA A 554 -9.21 -10.96 27.96
CA ALA A 554 -9.98 -12.03 27.36
C ALA A 554 -11.41 -11.57 27.01
N VAL A 555 -11.92 -12.06 25.88
CA VAL A 555 -13.24 -11.71 25.37
C VAL A 555 -14.12 -12.96 25.35
N THR A 556 -15.31 -12.85 25.94
CA THR A 556 -16.33 -13.91 25.92
C THR A 556 -17.10 -13.88 24.60
N GLY A 557 -17.82 -14.94 24.27
CA GLY A 557 -18.64 -15.03 23.04
C GLY A 557 -17.83 -15.42 21.82
N LEU A 558 -17.12 -14.48 21.20
CA LEU A 558 -16.30 -14.75 20.01
C LEU A 558 -14.94 -15.39 20.32
N GLY A 559 -14.46 -15.26 21.57
CA GLY A 559 -13.13 -15.71 22.00
C GLY A 559 -11.99 -14.77 21.58
N GLY A 560 -10.76 -15.08 22.00
CA GLY A 560 -9.59 -14.22 21.79
C GLY A 560 -9.51 -13.09 22.83
N HIS A 561 -8.80 -12.01 22.50
CA HIS A 561 -8.55 -10.91 23.41
C HIS A 561 -8.76 -9.55 22.74
N GLY A 562 -9.28 -8.59 23.52
CA GLY A 562 -9.11 -7.17 23.26
C GLY A 562 -7.73 -6.73 23.71
N GLN A 563 -7.05 -5.91 22.91
CA GLN A 563 -5.68 -5.44 23.19
C GLN A 563 -5.57 -3.93 23.00
N TRP A 564 -4.56 -3.34 23.60
CA TRP A 564 -4.11 -1.95 23.49
C TRP A 564 -5.07 -0.89 24.02
N TYR A 565 -6.35 -0.92 23.62
CA TYR A 565 -7.33 0.13 23.94
C TYR A 565 -8.76 -0.39 23.87
N ALA A 566 -9.61 0.11 24.74
CA ALA A 566 -11.03 -0.23 24.79
C ALA A 566 -11.93 0.98 25.01
N HIS A 567 -13.04 1.03 24.28
CA HIS A 567 -14.23 1.81 24.61
C HIS A 567 -15.15 1.01 25.52
N CYS A 568 -15.71 1.65 26.55
CA CYS A 568 -16.71 1.07 27.43
C CYS A 568 -18.10 1.13 26.76
N LEU A 569 -18.38 0.20 25.83
CA LEU A 569 -19.61 0.20 25.04
C LEU A 569 -20.84 -0.17 25.88
N ILE A 570 -21.89 0.67 25.84
CA ILE A 570 -23.18 0.47 26.54
C ILE A 570 -24.25 0.24 25.47
N PRO A 571 -24.78 -1.00 25.32
CA PRO A 571 -25.85 -1.29 24.38
C PRO A 571 -27.13 -0.52 24.65
N GLU A 572 -27.71 0.07 23.61
CA GLU A 572 -29.01 0.78 23.62
C GLU A 572 -29.86 0.20 22.44
N GLY A 573 -30.14 -1.09 22.54
CA GLY A 573 -30.84 -1.86 21.53
C GLY A 573 -29.94 -2.76 20.67
N ALA A 574 -28.62 -2.58 20.70
CA ALA A 574 -27.68 -3.47 20.05
C ALA A 574 -27.57 -4.81 20.80
N GLU A 575 -27.33 -5.88 20.04
CA GLU A 575 -26.96 -7.20 20.54
C GLU A 575 -25.47 -7.20 20.90
N THR A 576 -25.12 -7.75 22.06
CA THR A 576 -23.74 -7.99 22.47
C THR A 576 -23.25 -9.33 21.87
N LEU A 577 -22.31 -9.25 20.94
CA LEU A 577 -21.67 -10.45 20.38
C LEU A 577 -20.51 -10.95 21.24
N ALA A 578 -19.86 -10.04 21.95
CA ALA A 578 -18.73 -10.33 22.83
C ALA A 578 -18.67 -9.34 23.99
N GLY A 579 -18.41 -9.85 25.20
CA GLY A 579 -18.16 -9.09 26.41
C GLY A 579 -16.71 -9.24 26.86
N TYR A 580 -16.30 -8.49 27.88
CA TYR A 580 -14.97 -8.60 28.49
C TYR A 580 -14.99 -9.54 29.70
N ASP A 581 -14.00 -10.41 29.82
CA ASP A 581 -13.72 -11.16 31.04
C ASP A 581 -12.73 -10.39 31.92
N HIS A 582 -13.25 -9.34 32.59
CA HIS A 582 -12.41 -8.44 33.37
C HIS A 582 -13.27 -7.75 34.45
N PRO A 583 -12.83 -7.66 35.71
CA PRO A 583 -13.64 -7.14 36.83
C PRO A 583 -14.28 -5.75 36.63
N PHE A 584 -13.55 -4.85 35.92
CA PHE A 584 -14.07 -3.50 35.64
C PHE A 584 -14.84 -3.45 34.31
N LEU A 585 -14.40 -4.17 33.29
CA LEU A 585 -14.97 -4.09 31.93
C LEU A 585 -16.15 -5.06 31.71
N ALA A 586 -16.47 -5.93 32.68
CA ALA A 586 -17.50 -6.97 32.53
C ALA A 586 -18.93 -6.41 32.28
N ASP A 587 -19.19 -5.18 32.69
CA ASP A 587 -20.47 -4.51 32.47
C ASP A 587 -20.59 -3.87 31.07
N TYR A 588 -19.51 -3.90 30.27
CA TYR A 588 -19.44 -3.29 28.95
C TYR A 588 -19.29 -4.35 27.85
N ALA A 589 -19.78 -4.02 26.66
CA ALA A 589 -19.61 -4.86 25.51
C ALA A 589 -18.27 -4.64 24.82
N ALA A 590 -17.61 -5.72 24.40
CA ALA A 590 -16.41 -5.69 23.59
C ALA A 590 -16.73 -5.59 22.09
N VAL A 591 -17.82 -6.24 21.64
CA VAL A 591 -18.32 -6.18 20.27
C VAL A 591 -19.85 -6.18 20.31
N THR A 592 -20.46 -5.23 19.61
CA THR A 592 -21.92 -5.14 19.46
C THR A 592 -22.32 -5.17 17.99
N THR A 593 -23.54 -5.59 17.72
CA THR A 593 -24.15 -5.50 16.39
C THR A 593 -25.60 -5.03 16.50
N HIS A 594 -26.04 -4.21 15.54
CA HIS A 594 -27.39 -3.69 15.52
C HIS A 594 -27.96 -3.68 14.09
N ARG A 595 -29.16 -4.24 13.93
CA ARG A 595 -29.92 -4.11 12.69
C ARG A 595 -30.62 -2.75 12.69
N HIS A 596 -30.31 -1.94 11.66
CA HIS A 596 -30.90 -0.61 11.52
C HIS A 596 -31.45 -0.43 10.10
N ALA A 597 -32.72 -0.09 10.01
CA ALA A 597 -33.45 -0.01 8.75
C ALA A 597 -33.28 -1.32 7.91
N LYS A 598 -32.63 -1.25 6.74
CA LYS A 598 -32.37 -2.42 5.90
C LYS A 598 -31.01 -3.09 6.14
N GLY A 599 -30.11 -2.41 6.84
CA GLY A 599 -28.71 -2.83 7.02
C GLY A 599 -28.34 -3.17 8.44
N ARG A 600 -27.03 -3.09 8.69
CA ARG A 600 -26.45 -3.47 9.98
C ARG A 600 -25.23 -2.60 10.29
N LEU A 601 -25.01 -2.31 11.57
CA LEU A 601 -23.77 -1.76 12.06
C LEU A 601 -23.20 -2.66 13.17
N THR A 602 -21.94 -3.06 13.01
CA THR A 602 -21.18 -3.79 14.03
C THR A 602 -20.09 -2.88 14.56
N MET A 603 -20.08 -2.67 15.88
CA MET A 603 -19.10 -1.80 16.53
C MET A 603 -18.13 -2.63 17.38
N LEU A 604 -16.85 -2.41 17.17
CA LEU A 604 -15.78 -2.95 17.98
C LEU A 604 -15.45 -1.96 19.09
N GLY A 605 -15.51 -2.42 20.35
CA GLY A 605 -15.10 -1.64 21.51
C GLY A 605 -13.60 -1.72 21.77
N CYS A 606 -12.89 -2.73 21.24
CA CYS A 606 -11.45 -2.89 21.43
C CYS A 606 -10.74 -3.23 20.13
N PHE A 607 -9.42 -3.01 20.07
CA PHE A 607 -8.60 -3.59 19.01
C PHE A 607 -8.50 -5.10 19.26
N PRO A 608 -8.85 -5.94 18.28
CA PRO A 608 -8.84 -7.38 18.46
C PRO A 608 -7.42 -7.93 18.36
N ASP A 609 -7.14 -9.03 19.08
CA ASP A 609 -6.03 -9.90 18.73
C ASP A 609 -6.36 -10.70 17.46
N ARG A 610 -5.44 -11.50 16.97
CA ARG A 610 -5.64 -12.32 15.76
C ARG A 610 -6.83 -13.28 15.90
N THR A 611 -7.00 -13.90 17.06
CA THR A 611 -8.08 -14.88 17.29
C THR A 611 -9.44 -14.20 17.21
N LEU A 612 -9.62 -13.10 17.93
CA LEU A 612 -10.85 -12.30 17.90
C LEU A 612 -11.11 -11.71 16.51
N SER A 613 -10.07 -11.19 15.86
CA SER A 613 -10.19 -10.64 14.49
C SER A 613 -10.62 -11.69 13.48
N GLY A 614 -10.04 -12.90 13.52
CA GLY A 614 -10.42 -14.01 12.66
C GLY A 614 -11.85 -14.51 12.94
N ALA A 615 -12.25 -14.60 14.23
CA ALA A 615 -13.62 -14.97 14.60
C ALA A 615 -14.63 -13.93 14.11
N LEU A 616 -14.32 -12.64 14.27
CA LEU A 616 -15.12 -11.54 13.76
C LEU A 616 -15.20 -11.57 12.23
N GLY A 617 -14.07 -11.76 11.54
CA GLY A 617 -14.03 -11.87 10.08
C GLY A 617 -14.96 -12.99 9.54
N ARG A 618 -14.94 -14.17 10.15
CA ARG A 618 -15.86 -15.27 9.81
C ARG A 618 -17.30 -14.92 10.11
N TRP A 619 -17.58 -14.30 11.25
CA TRP A 619 -18.95 -13.92 11.63
C TRP A 619 -19.52 -12.86 10.66
N VAL A 620 -18.79 -11.76 10.37
CA VAL A 620 -19.30 -10.73 9.47
C VAL A 620 -19.46 -11.26 8.03
N ALA A 621 -18.57 -12.15 7.60
CA ALA A 621 -18.68 -12.79 6.30
C ALA A 621 -19.94 -13.66 6.19
N ALA A 622 -20.26 -14.44 7.23
CA ALA A 622 -21.46 -15.26 7.28
C ALA A 622 -22.77 -14.43 7.30
N GLU A 623 -22.75 -13.27 7.98
CA GLU A 623 -23.90 -12.38 8.08
C GLU A 623 -24.18 -11.55 6.84
N SER A 624 -23.15 -11.20 6.05
CA SER A 624 -23.27 -10.14 5.04
C SER A 624 -22.83 -10.51 3.63
N LEU A 625 -22.11 -11.61 3.48
CA LEU A 625 -21.62 -12.03 2.17
C LEU A 625 -22.34 -13.30 1.71
N PRO A 626 -22.45 -13.51 0.41
CA PRO A 626 -22.93 -14.79 -0.12
C PRO A 626 -22.12 -15.98 0.40
N VAL A 627 -22.77 -17.13 0.55
CA VAL A 627 -22.08 -18.38 0.87
C VAL A 627 -21.08 -18.68 -0.26
N ASP A 628 -19.82 -18.77 0.10
CA ASP A 628 -18.73 -19.08 -0.82
C ASP A 628 -18.13 -20.45 -0.44
N PRO A 629 -18.39 -21.49 -1.25
CA PRO A 629 -17.89 -22.83 -0.97
C PRO A 629 -16.35 -22.93 -1.12
N TRP A 630 -15.74 -22.08 -1.92
CA TRP A 630 -14.28 -22.00 -2.06
C TRP A 630 -13.64 -21.52 -0.75
N ARG A 631 -14.18 -20.45 -0.20
CA ARG A 631 -13.75 -19.91 1.10
C ARG A 631 -13.94 -20.92 2.23
N ALA A 632 -15.06 -21.64 2.22
CA ALA A 632 -15.38 -22.62 3.26
C ALA A 632 -14.46 -23.85 3.25
N ALA A 633 -13.79 -24.13 2.14
CA ALA A 633 -12.88 -25.28 1.97
C ALA A 633 -11.43 -25.00 2.38
N VAL A 634 -11.07 -23.73 2.69
CA VAL A 634 -9.70 -23.31 3.00
C VAL A 634 -9.24 -23.87 4.35
N GLY A 635 -8.10 -24.55 4.36
CA GLY A 635 -7.43 -25.05 5.57
C GLY A 635 -6.52 -24.00 6.22
N PRO A 636 -5.97 -24.29 7.41
CA PRO A 636 -5.23 -23.30 8.22
C PRO A 636 -3.90 -22.82 7.60
N THR A 637 -3.30 -23.61 6.69
CA THR A 637 -2.07 -23.22 5.97
C THR A 637 -2.35 -22.70 4.58
N GLN A 638 -3.60 -22.56 4.21
CA GLN A 638 -4.02 -22.25 2.86
C GLN A 638 -4.61 -20.85 2.76
N SER A 639 -4.59 -20.30 1.56
CA SER A 639 -5.44 -19.17 1.17
C SER A 639 -6.06 -19.41 -0.20
N HIS A 640 -7.21 -18.80 -0.43
CA HIS A 640 -7.92 -18.82 -1.69
C HIS A 640 -8.09 -17.40 -2.21
N LEU A 641 -7.82 -17.22 -3.50
CA LEU A 641 -8.12 -15.99 -4.23
C LEU A 641 -8.98 -16.30 -5.46
N ALA A 642 -9.96 -15.46 -5.69
CA ALA A 642 -10.81 -15.52 -6.87
C ALA A 642 -10.64 -14.25 -7.72
N CYS A 643 -10.51 -14.42 -9.01
CA CYS A 643 -10.44 -13.35 -9.99
C CYS A 643 -11.32 -13.63 -11.20
N ARG A 644 -11.55 -12.59 -11.98
CA ARG A 644 -12.18 -12.69 -13.30
C ARG A 644 -11.10 -12.51 -14.37
N THR A 645 -11.08 -13.38 -15.37
CA THR A 645 -10.23 -13.22 -16.55
C THR A 645 -10.81 -12.13 -17.46
N ALA A 646 -10.02 -11.65 -18.42
CA ALA A 646 -10.48 -10.70 -19.43
C ALA A 646 -11.69 -11.21 -20.24
N GLU A 647 -11.83 -12.53 -20.39
CA GLU A 647 -12.99 -13.20 -21.03
C GLU A 647 -14.19 -13.37 -20.10
N GLY A 648 -14.11 -12.92 -18.85
CA GLY A 648 -15.19 -12.98 -17.87
C GLY A 648 -15.31 -14.32 -17.13
N ARG A 649 -14.36 -15.27 -17.30
CA ARG A 649 -14.33 -16.55 -16.59
C ARG A 649 -13.81 -16.40 -15.17
N SER A 650 -14.31 -17.21 -14.23
CA SER A 650 -13.76 -17.27 -12.88
C SER A 650 -12.46 -18.08 -12.86
N LEU A 651 -11.44 -17.49 -12.25
CA LEU A 651 -10.14 -18.09 -11.98
C LEU A 651 -9.94 -18.19 -10.48
N HIS A 652 -9.52 -19.34 -9.98
CA HIS A 652 -9.27 -19.60 -8.57
C HIS A 652 -7.83 -20.01 -8.33
N LEU A 653 -7.21 -19.40 -7.32
CA LEU A 653 -5.85 -19.72 -6.89
C LEU A 653 -5.90 -20.25 -5.47
N ILE A 654 -5.32 -21.42 -5.26
CA ILE A 654 -5.20 -22.04 -3.95
C ILE A 654 -3.73 -22.13 -3.60
N HIS A 655 -3.33 -21.43 -2.53
CA HIS A 655 -1.97 -21.44 -2.03
C HIS A 655 -1.85 -22.33 -0.80
N ASN A 656 -0.73 -23.02 -0.65
CA ASN A 656 -0.28 -23.65 0.58
C ASN A 656 0.97 -22.95 1.11
N TRP A 657 0.85 -22.13 2.14
CA TRP A 657 1.89 -21.34 2.75
C TRP A 657 2.60 -22.09 3.88
N SER A 658 3.05 -23.31 3.61
CA SER A 658 3.68 -24.18 4.61
C SER A 658 4.62 -25.20 3.96
N TRP A 659 5.56 -25.71 4.76
CA TRP A 659 6.36 -26.88 4.40
C TRP A 659 5.57 -28.19 4.36
N GLN A 660 4.43 -28.26 5.05
CA GLN A 660 3.63 -29.46 5.07
C GLN A 660 2.70 -29.48 3.85
N PRO A 661 2.69 -30.59 3.09
CA PRO A 661 1.67 -30.77 2.05
C PRO A 661 0.27 -30.63 2.64
N SER A 662 -0.63 -30.04 1.89
CA SER A 662 -2.00 -29.83 2.34
C SER A 662 -3.01 -30.31 1.30
N ARG A 663 -4.20 -30.70 1.76
CA ARG A 663 -5.29 -31.19 0.92
C ARG A 663 -6.38 -30.14 0.82
N TYR A 664 -6.89 -29.93 -0.38
CA TYR A 664 -8.02 -29.05 -0.65
C TYR A 664 -9.11 -29.81 -1.42
N VAL A 665 -10.36 -29.66 -1.06
CA VAL A 665 -11.50 -30.30 -1.75
C VAL A 665 -12.16 -29.29 -2.66
N LEU A 666 -12.14 -29.54 -3.96
CA LEU A 666 -12.65 -28.61 -4.96
C LEU A 666 -14.21 -28.49 -4.84
N PRO A 667 -14.73 -27.27 -4.63
CA PRO A 667 -16.19 -27.11 -4.49
C PRO A 667 -16.93 -27.08 -5.83
N ALA A 668 -16.23 -26.88 -6.94
CA ALA A 668 -16.77 -26.86 -8.29
C ALA A 668 -15.91 -27.68 -9.26
N SER A 669 -16.44 -28.00 -10.43
CA SER A 669 -15.68 -28.65 -11.51
C SER A 669 -14.82 -27.59 -12.20
N VAL A 670 -13.51 -27.86 -12.30
CA VAL A 670 -12.51 -26.91 -12.80
C VAL A 670 -11.51 -27.58 -13.74
N THR A 671 -10.79 -26.76 -14.49
CA THR A 671 -9.64 -27.18 -15.28
C THR A 671 -8.39 -26.48 -14.76
N PRO A 672 -7.32 -27.21 -14.36
CA PRO A 672 -6.05 -26.58 -13.99
C PRO A 672 -5.49 -25.75 -15.15
N LEU A 673 -4.84 -24.66 -14.84
CA LEU A 673 -4.16 -23.83 -15.83
C LEU A 673 -3.17 -24.70 -16.64
N GLY A 674 -3.24 -24.64 -17.97
CA GLY A 674 -2.38 -25.40 -18.86
C GLY A 674 -2.72 -26.90 -18.99
N ALA A 675 -3.80 -27.40 -18.41
CA ALA A 675 -4.20 -28.80 -18.52
C ALA A 675 -5.45 -28.99 -19.39
N ASP A 676 -5.50 -30.12 -20.11
CA ASP A 676 -6.68 -30.53 -20.88
C ASP A 676 -7.71 -31.30 -20.03
N THR A 677 -7.28 -31.88 -18.90
CA THR A 677 -8.12 -32.69 -18.03
C THR A 677 -8.73 -31.84 -16.93
N SER A 678 -10.04 -32.06 -16.71
CA SER A 678 -10.78 -31.36 -15.65
C SER A 678 -10.86 -32.21 -14.38
N PHE A 679 -10.87 -31.54 -13.25
CA PHE A 679 -11.25 -32.08 -11.96
C PHE A 679 -12.74 -31.87 -11.71
N LEU A 680 -13.35 -32.79 -11.01
CA LEU A 680 -14.78 -32.71 -10.66
C LEU A 680 -15.00 -32.07 -9.29
N SER A 681 -16.16 -31.47 -9.10
CA SER A 681 -16.62 -31.03 -7.78
C SER A 681 -16.54 -32.18 -6.77
N GLY A 682 -16.09 -31.92 -5.56
CA GLY A 682 -15.84 -32.88 -4.49
C GLY A 682 -14.52 -33.64 -4.61
N GLN A 683 -13.77 -33.47 -5.69
CA GLN A 683 -12.48 -34.12 -5.87
C GLN A 683 -11.42 -33.44 -4.96
N PRO A 684 -10.63 -34.23 -4.20
CA PRO A 684 -9.49 -33.67 -3.45
C PRO A 684 -8.30 -33.47 -4.38
N ILE A 685 -7.57 -32.40 -4.11
CA ILE A 685 -6.26 -32.13 -4.69
C ILE A 685 -5.22 -32.01 -3.58
N GLU A 686 -3.98 -32.34 -3.89
CA GLU A 686 -2.85 -32.19 -2.99
C GLU A 686 -2.01 -30.98 -3.44
N LEU A 687 -1.75 -30.06 -2.52
CA LEU A 687 -0.79 -28.97 -2.70
C LEU A 687 0.53 -29.38 -2.01
N GLY A 688 1.62 -29.29 -2.74
CA GLY A 688 2.97 -29.49 -2.18
C GLY A 688 3.35 -28.40 -1.19
N ALA A 689 4.57 -28.50 -0.65
CA ALA A 689 5.16 -27.44 0.16
C ALA A 689 5.33 -26.17 -0.68
N TRP A 690 4.89 -25.01 -0.16
CA TRP A 690 5.01 -23.70 -0.84
C TRP A 690 4.48 -23.70 -2.28
N ASP A 691 3.35 -24.37 -2.49
CA ASP A 691 2.71 -24.54 -3.80
C ASP A 691 1.53 -23.58 -3.99
N VAL A 692 1.29 -23.21 -5.23
CA VAL A 692 0.05 -22.56 -5.68
C VAL A 692 -0.51 -23.28 -6.90
N GLN A 693 -1.78 -23.65 -6.85
CA GLN A 693 -2.51 -24.24 -7.97
C GLN A 693 -3.58 -23.27 -8.48
N ILE A 694 -3.71 -23.21 -9.78
CA ILE A 694 -4.55 -22.24 -10.48
C ILE A 694 -5.59 -23.02 -11.30
N PHE A 695 -6.85 -22.62 -11.16
CA PHE A 695 -7.98 -23.31 -11.76
C PHE A 695 -8.93 -22.35 -12.47
N LEU A 696 -9.38 -22.74 -13.64
CA LEU A 696 -10.48 -22.09 -14.35
C LEU A 696 -11.78 -22.84 -14.11
N GLU A 697 -12.83 -22.16 -13.66
CA GLU A 697 -14.16 -22.76 -13.65
C GLU A 697 -14.61 -23.11 -15.07
N LYS A 698 -15.27 -24.26 -15.21
CA LYS A 698 -15.99 -24.56 -16.45
C LYS A 698 -17.14 -23.57 -16.58
N GLY A 699 -17.15 -22.81 -17.68
CA GLY A 699 -18.31 -22.01 -18.02
C GLY A 699 -19.54 -22.92 -18.02
N GLU A 700 -20.63 -22.43 -17.41
CA GLU A 700 -21.92 -23.11 -17.61
C GLU A 700 -22.15 -23.13 -19.14
N THR A 701 -22.19 -24.35 -19.69
CA THR A 701 -22.66 -24.52 -21.07
C THR A 701 -24.12 -24.10 -21.08
N SER A 702 -24.36 -22.87 -21.60
CA SER A 702 -25.69 -22.31 -21.82
C SER A 702 -26.56 -23.21 -22.68
#